data_7ee44a9fc9e1c931aa97cd06a635a8c5
#
_entry.id   7ee44a9fc9e1c931aa97cd06a635a8c5
#
_cell.length_a   1.000
_cell.length_b   1.000
_cell.length_c   1.000
_cell.angle_alpha   90.00
_cell.angle_beta   90.00
_cell.angle_gamma   90.00
#
_symmetry.space_group_name_H-M   'P 1'
#
loop_
_entity.id
_entity.type
_entity.pdbx_description
1 polymer ?
#
loop_
_entity_poly.entity_id
_entity_poly.type
_entity_poly.pdbx_seq_one_letter_code
_entity_poly.pdbx_strand_id
1 'polypeptide(L)'
;MALFFLVTGIHAQTIQGKLVDNRQQAIEYANVVLQQADSTFVKGMTSDGKGKFRFDKVTQGNYRLVISNIGFQTLYIDLQGFHRSTDLGTLVMEEVSQQLGEVSVTASNVISSADKKMVFPNQKQMNASANGVDLLRNLMIPTLQVNPIANSINTTDGGSVQLCINGRKASQNEVMALQPSEILRVEMEEDPGVLYGDAAMVVNYVVRRYEMGGSLGYNGQQSVKSLFGRHNANGKLNFGKSEVSFYYNAENQIFDEMWSVRNETFLFEDGKAYHRVVKTNPHNMKKLTHNGGLTYNLQDGNNYMLNVSFGLQNLNLPNYVEKGELFTQEYPNSITLREDWVHGRSSSPYLDVYFQKNLKNKQFFAINAVGTYMDTYNRSRYQEFLADEAIVDYYSAVKGKKYSLITEGIYEKGFDNGGKLTSGIKHTQSYTNNGYEGTLNYQTQMRQANTYGYAEYRGKLGKLNYRFGMGVTRSWFKQEGQEDYETWSLNPQFNFNYKFDKHWSASLTGGLNTMNPSLSQLSAVDQLTDSLQISRGNPLLKPYDSWNSNFRLNYNKGKVNIGFFGKYNHRENPIMPYIYRENGKFIHSYANHDRFQNLNVGMNVRVGMLWNILQLSGSISNDTRLSRGINYNHHHNSLGWSLEAAMLYKKFVFSACYQKNTDYLFGENFTTGEVIHYIALQYRIKKLNVGLMMLNPFEDDYCRNENNLNQYAGNTFEYHIDDSARMIWATLSWNFSFGRDYKSGSKRMNNSDTDSGVM
;
A
#
# COMPACT_ATOMS: atom_id res chain seq x y z
N MET A 1 -31.25 -53.44 -40.22
CA MET A 1 -30.96 -53.57 -38.81
C MET A 1 -30.53 -52.16 -38.33
N ALA A 2 -31.52 -51.40 -37.81
CA ALA A 2 -31.33 -50.00 -37.41
C ALA A 2 -30.97 -49.95 -35.91
N LEU A 3 -29.81 -49.44 -35.62
CA LEU A 3 -29.32 -49.29 -34.26
C LEU A 3 -29.87 -47.98 -33.69
N PHE A 4 -30.81 -48.04 -32.77
CA PHE A 4 -31.31 -46.91 -31.98
C PHE A 4 -30.27 -46.56 -30.90
N PHE A 5 -29.59 -45.43 -31.04
CA PHE A 5 -28.84 -44.80 -29.95
C PHE A 5 -29.84 -44.11 -29.02
N LEU A 6 -30.08 -44.68 -27.86
CA LEU A 6 -30.72 -43.98 -26.73
C LEU A 6 -29.75 -42.94 -26.16
N VAL A 7 -29.93 -41.69 -26.56
CA VAL A 7 -29.30 -40.54 -25.89
C VAL A 7 -30.11 -40.29 -24.61
N THR A 8 -29.61 -40.80 -23.48
CA THR A 8 -30.11 -40.41 -22.16
C THR A 8 -29.71 -38.96 -21.92
N GLY A 9 -30.63 -38.04 -22.10
CA GLY A 9 -30.44 -36.62 -21.79
C GLY A 9 -30.14 -36.46 -20.29
N ILE A 10 -28.92 -36.03 -19.98
CA ILE A 10 -28.56 -35.60 -18.63
C ILE A 10 -29.29 -34.27 -18.40
N HIS A 11 -30.47 -34.31 -17.76
CA HIS A 11 -31.18 -33.11 -17.35
C HIS A 11 -30.38 -32.41 -16.23
N ALA A 12 -29.77 -31.29 -16.56
CA ALA A 12 -29.08 -30.44 -15.62
C ALA A 12 -30.10 -29.78 -14.67
N GLN A 13 -30.08 -30.14 -13.39
CA GLN A 13 -31.03 -29.68 -12.37
C GLN A 13 -30.46 -28.53 -11.57
N THR A 14 -31.33 -27.72 -10.96
CA THR A 14 -30.94 -26.55 -10.16
C THR A 14 -31.42 -26.70 -8.72
N ILE A 15 -30.62 -26.18 -7.78
CA ILE A 15 -30.99 -25.95 -6.38
C ILE A 15 -30.90 -24.47 -6.13
N GLN A 16 -31.97 -23.84 -5.68
CA GLN A 16 -31.99 -22.40 -5.39
C GLN A 16 -32.77 -22.12 -4.11
N GLY A 17 -32.52 -20.93 -3.52
CA GLY A 17 -33.24 -20.46 -2.34
C GLY A 17 -32.84 -19.02 -1.99
N LYS A 18 -33.49 -18.48 -0.97
CA LYS A 18 -33.22 -17.15 -0.42
C LYS A 18 -32.97 -17.23 1.07
N LEU A 19 -31.89 -16.63 1.53
CA LEU A 19 -31.49 -16.56 2.95
C LEU A 19 -31.95 -15.24 3.57
N VAL A 20 -32.60 -15.33 4.72
CA VAL A 20 -33.04 -14.18 5.51
C VAL A 20 -32.73 -14.40 6.99
N ASP A 21 -32.64 -13.32 7.76
CA ASP A 21 -32.60 -13.36 9.22
C ASP A 21 -34.01 -13.45 9.84
N ASN A 22 -34.09 -13.51 11.17
CA ASN A 22 -35.33 -13.53 11.93
C ASN A 22 -36.25 -12.33 11.69
N ARG A 23 -35.74 -11.24 11.08
CA ARG A 23 -36.46 -10.02 10.72
C ARG A 23 -36.81 -9.95 9.24
N GLN A 24 -36.69 -11.08 8.53
CA GLN A 24 -36.92 -11.18 7.07
C GLN A 24 -35.95 -10.32 6.23
N GLN A 25 -34.79 -9.90 6.77
CA GLN A 25 -33.77 -9.20 6.02
C GLN A 25 -32.88 -10.20 5.29
N ALA A 26 -32.52 -9.89 4.04
CA ALA A 26 -31.70 -10.75 3.22
C ALA A 26 -30.30 -10.91 3.83
N ILE A 27 -29.81 -12.13 3.95
CA ILE A 27 -28.44 -12.44 4.37
C ILE A 27 -27.59 -12.56 3.10
N GLU A 28 -26.82 -11.52 2.82
CA GLU A 28 -25.89 -11.49 1.71
C GLU A 28 -24.56 -12.15 2.06
N TYR A 29 -23.93 -12.77 1.07
CA TYR A 29 -22.61 -13.41 1.18
C TYR A 29 -22.53 -14.52 2.24
N ALA A 30 -23.65 -15.16 2.59
CA ALA A 30 -23.61 -16.39 3.36
C ALA A 30 -22.95 -17.50 2.51
N ASN A 31 -22.05 -18.26 3.13
CA ASN A 31 -21.45 -19.41 2.48
C ASN A 31 -22.51 -20.51 2.33
N VAL A 32 -22.76 -20.93 1.09
CA VAL A 32 -23.67 -22.01 0.75
C VAL A 32 -22.84 -23.11 0.10
N VAL A 33 -22.71 -24.24 0.79
CA VAL A 33 -21.90 -25.39 0.36
C VAL A 33 -22.81 -26.58 0.12
N LEU A 34 -22.74 -27.14 -1.08
CA LEU A 34 -23.37 -28.42 -1.43
C LEU A 34 -22.32 -29.51 -1.27
N GLN A 35 -22.61 -30.51 -0.43
CA GLN A 35 -21.74 -31.66 -0.18
C GLN A 35 -22.54 -32.98 -0.28
N GLN A 36 -21.84 -34.09 -0.50
CA GLN A 36 -22.44 -35.43 -0.43
C GLN A 36 -22.76 -35.80 1.03
N ALA A 37 -23.48 -36.86 1.25
CA ALA A 37 -23.85 -37.34 2.59
C ALA A 37 -22.62 -37.68 3.47
N ASP A 38 -21.48 -38.01 2.86
CA ASP A 38 -20.20 -38.26 3.50
C ASP A 38 -19.35 -36.98 3.76
N SER A 39 -19.96 -35.80 3.57
CA SER A 39 -19.32 -34.49 3.69
C SER A 39 -18.32 -34.16 2.56
N THR A 40 -18.27 -34.95 1.49
CA THR A 40 -17.44 -34.63 0.32
C THR A 40 -17.97 -33.38 -0.40
N PHE A 41 -17.12 -32.38 -0.59
CA PHE A 41 -17.48 -31.12 -1.26
C PHE A 41 -17.87 -31.34 -2.72
N VAL A 42 -19.04 -30.82 -3.12
CA VAL A 42 -19.54 -30.87 -4.51
C VAL A 42 -19.47 -29.50 -5.18
N LYS A 43 -20.08 -28.49 -4.57
CA LYS A 43 -20.10 -27.10 -5.05
C LYS A 43 -20.21 -26.13 -3.88
N GLY A 44 -19.69 -24.92 -4.05
CA GLY A 44 -19.85 -23.84 -3.09
C GLY A 44 -20.08 -22.50 -3.78
N MET A 45 -20.88 -21.64 -3.15
CA MET A 45 -21.14 -20.27 -3.59
C MET A 45 -21.50 -19.41 -2.39
N THR A 46 -21.64 -18.11 -2.63
CA THR A 46 -22.20 -17.17 -1.65
C THR A 46 -23.56 -16.68 -2.10
N SER A 47 -24.45 -16.36 -1.14
CA SER A 47 -25.68 -15.67 -1.45
C SER A 47 -25.40 -14.26 -2.03
N ASP A 48 -26.26 -13.79 -2.93
CA ASP A 48 -26.16 -12.45 -3.51
C ASP A 48 -26.64 -11.36 -2.54
N GLY A 49 -26.58 -10.08 -2.96
CA GLY A 49 -27.04 -8.93 -2.16
C GLY A 49 -28.54 -8.93 -1.82
N LYS A 50 -29.32 -9.86 -2.36
CA LYS A 50 -30.73 -10.10 -2.01
C LYS A 50 -30.92 -11.39 -1.20
N GLY A 51 -29.82 -12.01 -0.78
CA GLY A 51 -29.80 -13.27 -0.05
C GLY A 51 -30.04 -14.50 -0.91
N LYS A 52 -30.09 -14.40 -2.26
CA LYS A 52 -30.38 -15.52 -3.15
C LYS A 52 -29.12 -16.31 -3.47
N PHE A 53 -29.28 -17.64 -3.57
CA PHE A 53 -28.26 -18.54 -4.08
C PHE A 53 -28.86 -19.49 -5.12
N ARG A 54 -28.03 -19.99 -6.06
CA ARG A 54 -28.47 -20.93 -7.10
C ARG A 54 -27.29 -21.79 -7.59
N PHE A 55 -27.43 -23.09 -7.41
CA PHE A 55 -26.54 -24.09 -8.01
C PHE A 55 -27.16 -24.59 -9.31
N ASP A 56 -26.47 -24.42 -10.43
CA ASP A 56 -26.85 -24.99 -11.72
C ASP A 56 -26.07 -26.28 -12.00
N LYS A 57 -26.63 -27.15 -12.82
CA LYS A 57 -26.01 -28.41 -13.25
C LYS A 57 -25.63 -29.31 -12.07
N VAL A 58 -26.58 -29.56 -11.17
CA VAL A 58 -26.43 -30.53 -10.09
C VAL A 58 -26.93 -31.89 -10.61
N THR A 59 -26.13 -32.94 -10.44
CA THR A 59 -26.52 -34.32 -10.83
C THR A 59 -27.49 -34.91 -9.80
N GLN A 60 -28.15 -35.99 -10.18
CA GLN A 60 -28.99 -36.75 -9.23
C GLN A 60 -28.14 -37.36 -8.12
N GLY A 61 -28.63 -37.36 -6.89
CA GLY A 61 -27.92 -37.92 -5.76
C GLY A 61 -28.46 -37.48 -4.39
N ASN A 62 -27.78 -37.88 -3.34
CA ASN A 62 -28.05 -37.43 -1.98
C ASN A 62 -27.07 -36.35 -1.60
N TYR A 63 -27.59 -35.22 -1.17
CA TYR A 63 -26.79 -34.06 -0.85
C TYR A 63 -27.14 -33.49 0.52
N ARG A 64 -26.18 -32.77 1.11
CA ARG A 64 -26.41 -31.90 2.24
C ARG A 64 -26.00 -30.48 1.84
N LEU A 65 -26.89 -29.54 2.06
CA LEU A 65 -26.61 -28.12 1.92
C LEU A 65 -26.19 -27.60 3.28
N VAL A 66 -25.01 -27.02 3.35
CA VAL A 66 -24.47 -26.37 4.57
C VAL A 66 -24.41 -24.88 4.31
N ILE A 67 -25.18 -24.13 5.09
CA ILE A 67 -25.28 -22.67 4.94
C ILE A 67 -24.73 -22.04 6.22
N SER A 68 -23.68 -21.25 6.09
CA SER A 68 -23.04 -20.58 7.21
C SER A 68 -22.82 -19.11 6.94
N ASN A 69 -23.03 -18.30 7.95
CA ASN A 69 -22.66 -16.89 7.96
C ASN A 69 -22.21 -16.52 9.38
N ILE A 70 -21.31 -15.56 9.49
CA ILE A 70 -20.80 -15.11 10.79
C ILE A 70 -21.92 -14.42 11.55
N GLY A 71 -22.17 -14.85 12.79
CA GLY A 71 -23.27 -14.35 13.63
C GLY A 71 -24.56 -15.14 13.50
N PHE A 72 -24.60 -16.19 12.67
CA PHE A 72 -25.78 -17.05 12.50
C PHE A 72 -25.43 -18.49 12.80
N GLN A 73 -26.42 -19.24 13.29
CA GLN A 73 -26.32 -20.68 13.42
C GLN A 73 -26.19 -21.31 12.05
N THR A 74 -25.23 -22.23 11.89
CA THR A 74 -25.08 -22.96 10.62
C THR A 74 -26.33 -23.79 10.35
N LEU A 75 -26.93 -23.56 9.19
CA LEU A 75 -28.12 -24.27 8.74
C LEU A 75 -27.72 -25.48 7.88
N TYR A 76 -28.24 -26.64 8.21
CA TYR A 76 -28.05 -27.89 7.47
C TYR A 76 -29.37 -28.31 6.84
N ILE A 77 -29.37 -28.60 5.54
CA ILE A 77 -30.54 -29.07 4.79
C ILE A 77 -30.15 -30.32 4.04
N ASP A 78 -30.76 -31.47 4.40
CA ASP A 78 -30.54 -32.73 3.72
C ASP A 78 -31.46 -32.84 2.51
N LEU A 79 -30.90 -33.06 1.34
CA LEU A 79 -31.58 -33.26 0.05
C LEU A 79 -31.42 -34.72 -0.37
N GLN A 80 -32.31 -35.58 0.14
CA GLN A 80 -32.29 -37.00 -0.17
C GLN A 80 -33.06 -37.26 -1.47
N GLY A 81 -32.49 -38.12 -2.34
CA GLY A 81 -33.11 -38.50 -3.60
C GLY A 81 -33.28 -37.32 -4.57
N PHE A 82 -32.38 -36.36 -4.56
CA PHE A 82 -32.45 -35.19 -5.46
C PHE A 82 -32.44 -35.64 -6.94
N HIS A 83 -33.57 -35.45 -7.65
CA HIS A 83 -33.77 -35.89 -9.03
C HIS A 83 -34.49 -34.85 -9.90
N ARG A 84 -34.86 -33.67 -9.36
CA ARG A 84 -35.52 -32.56 -10.08
C ARG A 84 -35.05 -31.21 -9.52
N SER A 85 -35.15 -30.16 -10.34
CA SER A 85 -34.87 -28.78 -9.90
C SER A 85 -35.75 -28.43 -8.71
N THR A 86 -35.12 -27.94 -7.65
CA THR A 86 -35.74 -27.67 -6.34
C THR A 86 -35.52 -26.23 -5.97
N ASP A 87 -36.61 -25.53 -5.63
CA ASP A 87 -36.57 -24.22 -4.97
C ASP A 87 -36.85 -24.45 -3.48
N LEU A 88 -35.90 -24.09 -2.64
CA LEU A 88 -35.97 -24.23 -1.17
C LEU A 88 -36.75 -23.08 -0.52
N GLY A 89 -37.21 -22.11 -1.34
CA GLY A 89 -37.95 -20.97 -0.84
C GLY A 89 -37.07 -20.03 0.04
N THR A 90 -37.72 -19.43 1.03
CA THR A 90 -37.04 -18.54 1.98
C THR A 90 -36.58 -19.32 3.20
N LEU A 91 -35.28 -19.34 3.42
CA LEU A 91 -34.63 -20.04 4.54
C LEU A 91 -34.23 -19.00 5.58
N VAL A 92 -34.69 -19.19 6.82
CA VAL A 92 -34.36 -18.30 7.95
C VAL A 92 -33.14 -18.84 8.67
N MET A 93 -32.11 -18.00 8.87
CA MET A 93 -30.97 -18.33 9.73
C MET A 93 -31.11 -17.62 11.07
N GLU A 94 -30.97 -18.37 12.15
CA GLU A 94 -31.06 -17.84 13.51
C GLU A 94 -29.76 -17.14 13.92
N GLU A 95 -29.88 -15.92 14.51
CA GLU A 95 -28.74 -15.20 15.09
C GLU A 95 -28.25 -15.89 16.37
N VAL A 96 -26.93 -16.03 16.52
CA VAL A 96 -26.32 -16.64 17.71
C VAL A 96 -25.52 -15.62 18.49
N SER A 97 -25.86 -15.46 19.76
CA SER A 97 -25.16 -14.56 20.69
C SER A 97 -23.98 -15.22 21.44
N GLN A 98 -23.67 -16.49 21.21
CA GLN A 98 -22.60 -17.21 21.89
C GLN A 98 -21.56 -17.81 20.93
N GLN A 99 -20.31 -17.88 21.40
CA GLN A 99 -19.16 -18.48 20.73
C GLN A 99 -19.46 -19.94 20.34
N LEU A 100 -19.62 -20.18 19.04
CA LEU A 100 -19.75 -21.54 18.51
C LEU A 100 -18.42 -22.27 18.53
N GLY A 101 -18.46 -23.53 18.97
CA GLY A 101 -17.36 -24.47 18.85
C GLY A 101 -16.90 -24.66 17.41
N GLU A 102 -15.67 -25.06 17.27
CA GLU A 102 -14.92 -25.20 16.02
C GLU A 102 -15.64 -26.07 14.98
N VAL A 103 -16.32 -25.46 14.02
CA VAL A 103 -16.76 -26.16 12.80
C VAL A 103 -15.58 -26.14 11.83
N SER A 104 -14.92 -27.28 11.67
CA SER A 104 -13.87 -27.50 10.68
C SER A 104 -14.49 -27.58 9.28
N VAL A 105 -14.67 -26.43 8.61
CA VAL A 105 -15.02 -26.38 7.20
C VAL A 105 -13.72 -26.49 6.39
N THR A 106 -13.50 -27.63 5.76
CA THR A 106 -12.38 -27.90 4.84
C THR A 106 -12.56 -27.28 3.44
N ALA A 107 -13.45 -26.31 3.27
CA ALA A 107 -13.59 -25.52 2.04
C ALA A 107 -12.48 -24.45 1.96
N SER A 108 -12.00 -24.17 0.76
CA SER A 108 -10.99 -23.12 0.53
C SER A 108 -11.55 -21.78 1.05
N ASN A 109 -10.82 -21.12 1.95
CA ASN A 109 -11.17 -19.81 2.49
C ASN A 109 -11.09 -18.68 1.43
N VAL A 110 -10.83 -19.03 0.18
CA VAL A 110 -10.66 -18.10 -0.93
C VAL A 110 -11.70 -18.38 -1.99
N ILE A 111 -12.53 -17.40 -2.28
CA ILE A 111 -13.50 -17.43 -3.39
C ILE A 111 -13.01 -16.44 -4.44
N SER A 112 -12.72 -16.94 -5.64
CA SER A 112 -12.39 -16.11 -6.79
C SER A 112 -13.65 -15.82 -7.59
N SER A 113 -14.10 -14.56 -7.56
CA SER A 113 -15.07 -14.01 -8.49
C SER A 113 -14.36 -13.61 -9.80
N ALA A 114 -15.11 -13.13 -10.77
CA ALA A 114 -14.56 -12.75 -12.07
C ALA A 114 -13.67 -11.51 -12.02
N ASP A 115 -13.91 -10.64 -11.04
CA ASP A 115 -13.27 -9.32 -10.85
C ASP A 115 -12.53 -9.17 -9.52
N LYS A 116 -12.76 -10.07 -8.57
CA LYS A 116 -12.13 -9.99 -7.24
C LYS A 116 -11.89 -11.37 -6.64
N LYS A 117 -10.87 -11.43 -5.80
CA LYS A 117 -10.64 -12.55 -4.87
C LYS A 117 -11.18 -12.17 -3.50
N MET A 118 -11.97 -13.02 -2.88
CA MET A 118 -12.49 -12.85 -1.53
C MET A 118 -11.84 -13.88 -0.62
N VAL A 119 -11.24 -13.41 0.47
CA VAL A 119 -10.62 -14.26 1.50
C VAL A 119 -11.42 -14.12 2.78
N PHE A 120 -11.90 -15.23 3.30
CA PHE A 120 -12.64 -15.30 4.55
C PHE A 120 -11.70 -15.75 5.67
N PRO A 121 -11.39 -14.87 6.65
CA PRO A 121 -10.55 -15.25 7.77
C PRO A 121 -11.21 -16.37 8.59
N ASN A 122 -10.44 -17.40 8.92
CA ASN A 122 -10.92 -18.39 9.87
C ASN A 122 -10.69 -17.91 11.32
N GLN A 123 -11.34 -18.58 12.28
CA GLN A 123 -11.26 -18.19 13.68
C GLN A 123 -9.82 -18.21 14.24
N LYS A 124 -8.95 -19.11 13.76
CA LYS A 124 -7.55 -19.18 14.17
C LYS A 124 -6.78 -17.96 13.68
N GLN A 125 -6.96 -17.58 12.42
CA GLN A 125 -6.34 -16.38 11.85
C GLN A 125 -6.84 -15.11 12.54
N MET A 126 -8.14 -14.97 12.78
CA MET A 126 -8.70 -13.85 13.55
C MET A 126 -8.14 -13.81 14.99
N ASN A 127 -8.04 -14.97 15.62
CA ASN A 127 -7.51 -15.08 16.99
C ASN A 127 -6.00 -14.79 17.05
N ALA A 128 -5.26 -15.09 16.01
CA ALA A 128 -3.82 -14.85 15.89
C ALA A 128 -3.48 -13.39 15.56
N SER A 129 -4.47 -12.57 15.19
CA SER A 129 -4.26 -11.22 14.69
C SER A 129 -4.63 -10.18 15.74
N ALA A 130 -3.82 -9.13 15.82
CA ALA A 130 -4.02 -8.00 16.71
C ALA A 130 -4.93 -6.92 16.08
N ASN A 131 -4.84 -6.72 14.77
CA ASN A 131 -5.52 -5.68 14.01
C ASN A 131 -5.72 -6.11 12.55
N GLY A 132 -6.24 -5.22 11.71
CA GLY A 132 -6.49 -5.52 10.29
C GLY A 132 -5.23 -5.79 9.48
N VAL A 133 -4.10 -5.12 9.76
CA VAL A 133 -2.81 -5.34 9.08
C VAL A 133 -2.24 -6.71 9.47
N ASP A 134 -2.25 -7.05 10.76
CA ASP A 134 -1.86 -8.36 11.26
C ASP A 134 -2.71 -9.49 10.66
N LEU A 135 -4.03 -9.24 10.53
CA LEU A 135 -4.91 -10.22 9.90
C LEU A 135 -4.50 -10.45 8.44
N LEU A 136 -4.22 -9.38 7.69
CA LEU A 136 -3.77 -9.50 6.30
C LEU A 136 -2.49 -10.31 6.20
N ARG A 137 -1.52 -10.07 7.09
CA ARG A 137 -0.28 -10.86 7.20
C ARG A 137 -0.59 -12.34 7.47
N ASN A 138 -1.44 -12.63 8.48
CA ASN A 138 -1.80 -14.01 8.84
C ASN A 138 -2.68 -14.72 7.80
N LEU A 139 -3.31 -13.98 6.88
CA LEU A 139 -3.96 -14.56 5.71
C LEU A 139 -2.95 -15.07 4.68
N MET A 140 -1.70 -14.57 4.70
CA MET A 140 -0.59 -14.93 3.81
C MET A 140 -1.04 -14.99 2.34
N ILE A 141 -1.56 -13.85 1.85
CA ILE A 141 -2.06 -13.75 0.48
C ILE A 141 -0.87 -13.72 -0.48
N PRO A 142 -0.78 -14.63 -1.47
CA PRO A 142 0.44 -14.82 -2.28
C PRO A 142 0.89 -13.59 -3.06
N THR A 143 -0.05 -12.68 -3.39
CA THR A 143 0.22 -11.48 -4.16
C THR A 143 0.51 -10.25 -3.29
N LEU A 144 0.50 -10.41 -1.96
CA LEU A 144 0.70 -9.33 -1.00
C LEU A 144 1.90 -9.62 -0.09
N GLN A 145 2.68 -8.59 0.16
CA GLN A 145 3.74 -8.54 1.14
C GLN A 145 3.38 -7.55 2.23
N VAL A 146 3.36 -8.00 3.47
CA VAL A 146 3.10 -7.16 4.65
C VAL A 146 4.37 -7.10 5.48
N ASN A 147 5.04 -5.95 5.51
CA ASN A 147 6.24 -5.75 6.32
C ASN A 147 5.83 -5.59 7.79
N PRO A 148 6.23 -6.47 8.69
CA PRO A 148 5.82 -6.41 10.10
C PRO A 148 6.47 -5.27 10.89
N ILE A 149 7.58 -4.70 10.37
CA ILE A 149 8.32 -3.61 11.01
C ILE A 149 7.72 -2.28 10.58
N ALA A 150 7.61 -2.06 9.25
CA ALA A 150 7.03 -0.84 8.69
C ALA A 150 5.50 -0.85 8.69
N ASN A 151 4.86 -2.00 8.95
CA ASN A 151 3.44 -2.27 8.71
C ASN A 151 3.01 -1.92 7.27
N SER A 152 3.95 -1.72 6.35
CA SER A 152 3.66 -1.40 4.95
C SER A 152 3.07 -2.61 4.24
N ILE A 153 2.14 -2.35 3.33
CA ILE A 153 1.44 -3.36 2.53
C ILE A 153 1.71 -3.03 1.07
N ASN A 154 2.40 -3.92 0.38
CA ASN A 154 2.71 -3.81 -1.03
C ASN A 154 2.33 -5.12 -1.74
N THR A 155 2.29 -5.10 -3.05
CA THR A 155 2.27 -6.36 -3.81
C THR A 155 3.66 -7.01 -3.80
N THR A 156 3.73 -8.31 -3.97
CA THR A 156 5.02 -9.06 -3.98
C THR A 156 5.94 -8.62 -5.12
N ASP A 157 5.43 -7.96 -6.15
CA ASP A 157 6.16 -7.36 -7.25
C ASP A 157 6.47 -5.86 -7.02
N GLY A 158 6.31 -5.37 -5.78
CA GLY A 158 6.62 -4.00 -5.36
C GLY A 158 5.60 -2.93 -5.77
N GLY A 159 4.43 -3.32 -6.29
CA GLY A 159 3.37 -2.38 -6.65
C GLY A 159 2.65 -1.81 -5.42
N SER A 160 2.13 -0.59 -5.56
CA SER A 160 1.37 0.07 -4.50
C SER A 160 0.01 -0.60 -4.25
N VAL A 161 -0.42 -0.66 -3.00
CA VAL A 161 -1.70 -1.22 -2.58
C VAL A 161 -2.59 -0.11 -2.03
N GLN A 162 -3.77 0.07 -2.64
CA GLN A 162 -4.80 0.91 -2.09
C GLN A 162 -5.64 0.13 -1.08
N LEU A 163 -5.59 0.52 0.17
CA LEU A 163 -6.44 -0.05 1.22
C LEU A 163 -7.84 0.55 1.16
N CYS A 164 -8.86 -0.28 1.45
CA CYS A 164 -10.24 0.16 1.55
C CYS A 164 -10.92 -0.52 2.74
N ILE A 165 -11.90 0.17 3.33
CA ILE A 165 -12.80 -0.36 4.36
C ILE A 165 -14.23 -0.19 3.85
N ASN A 166 -14.96 -1.30 3.66
CA ASN A 166 -16.30 -1.30 3.05
C ASN A 166 -16.33 -0.50 1.72
N GLY A 167 -15.26 -0.63 0.88
CA GLY A 167 -15.09 0.05 -0.41
C GLY A 167 -14.65 1.52 -0.34
N ARG A 168 -14.56 2.14 0.85
CA ARG A 168 -13.97 3.45 1.05
C ARG A 168 -12.45 3.33 1.05
N LYS A 169 -11.74 4.15 0.28
CA LYS A 169 -10.29 4.28 0.42
C LYS A 169 -9.97 4.61 1.87
N ALA A 170 -9.03 3.91 2.44
CA ALA A 170 -8.63 4.04 3.83
C ALA A 170 -7.11 4.15 3.93
N SER A 171 -6.64 4.83 4.94
CA SER A 171 -5.23 4.84 5.32
C SER A 171 -4.85 3.54 6.01
N GLN A 172 -3.57 3.25 6.05
CA GLN A 172 -3.04 2.13 6.82
C GLN A 172 -3.40 2.24 8.30
N ASN A 173 -3.43 3.45 8.85
CA ASN A 173 -3.79 3.71 10.23
C ASN A 173 -5.24 3.34 10.55
N GLU A 174 -6.16 3.58 9.62
CA GLU A 174 -7.56 3.15 9.75
C GLU A 174 -7.69 1.62 9.71
N VAL A 175 -6.88 0.94 8.87
CA VAL A 175 -6.85 -0.53 8.84
C VAL A 175 -6.23 -1.11 10.11
N MET A 176 -5.21 -0.47 10.68
CA MET A 176 -4.67 -0.83 12.01
C MET A 176 -5.70 -0.65 13.13
N ALA A 177 -6.67 0.23 12.95
CA ALA A 177 -7.77 0.40 13.90
C ALA A 177 -8.84 -0.70 13.82
N LEU A 178 -8.85 -1.53 12.77
CA LEU A 178 -9.85 -2.60 12.61
C LEU A 178 -9.58 -3.75 13.58
N GLN A 179 -10.63 -4.17 14.27
CA GLN A 179 -10.59 -5.39 15.05
C GLN A 179 -10.77 -6.61 14.15
N PRO A 180 -9.94 -7.66 14.28
CA PRO A 180 -10.08 -8.88 13.49
C PRO A 180 -11.47 -9.51 13.56
N SER A 181 -12.14 -9.41 14.71
CA SER A 181 -13.52 -9.92 14.92
C SER A 181 -14.60 -9.16 14.15
N GLU A 182 -14.32 -7.94 13.70
CA GLU A 182 -15.25 -7.15 12.89
C GLU A 182 -15.09 -7.43 11.40
N ILE A 183 -13.96 -8.03 10.98
CA ILE A 183 -13.65 -8.27 9.59
C ILE A 183 -14.38 -9.53 9.12
N LEU A 184 -15.34 -9.36 8.22
CA LEU A 184 -16.12 -10.45 7.64
C LEU A 184 -15.34 -11.16 6.53
N ARG A 185 -14.62 -10.40 5.71
CA ARG A 185 -13.77 -10.87 4.61
C ARG A 185 -12.84 -9.77 4.13
N VAL A 186 -11.80 -10.17 3.42
CA VAL A 186 -10.92 -9.27 2.66
C VAL A 186 -11.16 -9.53 1.18
N GLU A 187 -11.48 -8.49 0.44
CA GLU A 187 -11.66 -8.52 -1.01
C GLU A 187 -10.44 -7.88 -1.68
N MET A 188 -9.94 -8.52 -2.71
CA MET A 188 -8.80 -8.03 -3.48
C MET A 188 -9.21 -7.86 -4.93
N GLU A 189 -8.95 -6.69 -5.47
CA GLU A 189 -9.09 -6.37 -6.89
C GLU A 189 -7.70 -6.01 -7.44
N GLU A 190 -7.18 -6.85 -8.31
CA GLU A 190 -5.90 -6.62 -8.98
C GLU A 190 -6.12 -5.66 -10.14
N ASP A 191 -5.24 -4.67 -10.29
CA ASP A 191 -5.34 -3.62 -11.32
C ASP A 191 -6.72 -2.93 -11.35
N PRO A 192 -7.03 -2.13 -10.33
CA PRO A 192 -8.40 -1.65 -10.07
C PRO A 192 -8.91 -0.55 -11.02
N GLY A 193 -8.06 0.00 -11.90
CA GLY A 193 -8.42 0.95 -12.95
C GLY A 193 -8.26 2.42 -12.60
N VAL A 194 -8.68 3.28 -13.53
CA VAL A 194 -8.44 4.74 -13.52
C VAL A 194 -8.88 5.45 -12.23
N LEU A 195 -9.89 4.93 -11.54
CA LEU A 195 -10.38 5.46 -10.27
C LEU A 195 -9.36 5.38 -9.14
N TYR A 196 -8.46 4.41 -9.19
CA TYR A 196 -7.46 4.15 -8.16
C TYR A 196 -6.05 4.60 -8.56
N GLY A 197 -5.93 5.33 -9.68
CA GLY A 197 -4.66 5.84 -10.20
C GLY A 197 -3.66 4.71 -10.45
N ASP A 198 -2.45 4.84 -9.89
CA ASP A 198 -1.35 3.88 -10.10
C ASP A 198 -1.36 2.68 -9.14
N ALA A 199 -2.45 2.47 -8.39
CA ALA A 199 -2.53 1.33 -7.49
C ALA A 199 -2.53 0.01 -8.26
N ALA A 200 -1.58 -0.86 -7.94
CA ALA A 200 -1.48 -2.21 -8.53
C ALA A 200 -2.55 -3.16 -7.97
N MET A 201 -3.08 -2.86 -6.79
CA MET A 201 -4.11 -3.67 -6.14
C MET A 201 -4.96 -2.82 -5.19
N VAL A 202 -6.24 -3.14 -5.11
CA VAL A 202 -7.12 -2.71 -4.01
C VAL A 202 -7.32 -3.86 -3.03
N VAL A 203 -7.13 -3.60 -1.75
CA VAL A 203 -7.44 -4.51 -0.65
C VAL A 203 -8.57 -3.90 0.17
N ASN A 204 -9.76 -4.47 0.07
CA ASN A 204 -10.96 -3.97 0.74
C ASN A 204 -11.36 -4.86 1.91
N TYR A 205 -11.32 -4.33 3.11
CA TYR A 205 -11.82 -4.97 4.31
C TYR A 205 -13.33 -4.76 4.41
N VAL A 206 -14.09 -5.82 4.28
CA VAL A 206 -15.53 -5.80 4.53
C VAL A 206 -15.74 -6.07 6.01
N VAL A 207 -16.19 -5.05 6.75
CA VAL A 207 -16.32 -5.10 8.20
C VAL A 207 -17.78 -4.94 8.63
N ARG A 208 -18.09 -5.50 9.81
CA ARG A 208 -19.35 -5.26 10.50
C ARG A 208 -19.44 -3.82 10.95
N ARG A 209 -20.66 -3.33 11.03
CA ARG A 209 -20.97 -2.06 11.68
C ARG A 209 -22.02 -2.30 12.76
N TYR A 210 -21.85 -1.66 13.89
CA TYR A 210 -22.82 -1.72 14.99
C TYR A 210 -23.87 -0.62 14.82
N GLU A 211 -25.14 -0.94 15.06
CA GLU A 211 -26.25 0.03 15.09
C GLU A 211 -26.12 0.96 16.31
N MET A 212 -25.74 0.37 17.44
CA MET A 212 -25.44 1.05 18.69
C MET A 212 -24.29 0.33 19.38
N GLY A 213 -23.21 1.04 19.60
CA GLY A 213 -22.04 0.44 20.21
C GLY A 213 -20.74 1.11 19.76
N GLY A 214 -19.63 0.41 19.93
CA GLY A 214 -18.36 0.98 19.54
C GLY A 214 -17.19 0.05 19.79
N SER A 215 -15.99 0.59 19.56
CA SER A 215 -14.74 -0.11 19.85
C SER A 215 -13.67 0.85 20.34
N LEU A 216 -12.75 0.32 21.13
CA LEU A 216 -11.50 0.95 21.53
C LEU A 216 -10.36 -0.02 21.25
N GLY A 217 -9.25 0.48 20.72
CA GLY A 217 -8.08 -0.31 20.41
C GLY A 217 -6.79 0.40 20.75
N TYR A 218 -5.79 -0.39 21.13
CA TYR A 218 -4.41 0.06 21.28
C TYR A 218 -3.48 -0.99 20.67
N ASN A 219 -2.52 -0.54 19.86
CA ASN A 219 -1.45 -1.37 19.30
C ASN A 219 -0.12 -0.65 19.53
N GLY A 220 0.77 -1.27 20.30
CA GLY A 220 2.11 -0.76 20.59
C GLY A 220 3.18 -1.75 20.16
N GLN A 221 4.24 -1.23 19.57
CA GLN A 221 5.48 -1.95 19.27
C GLN A 221 6.62 -1.08 19.77
N GLN A 222 7.49 -1.61 20.60
CA GLN A 222 8.61 -0.88 21.19
C GLN A 222 9.87 -1.73 21.15
N SER A 223 10.95 -1.18 20.58
CA SER A 223 12.26 -1.78 20.70
C SER A 223 12.75 -1.71 22.15
N VAL A 224 13.42 -2.75 22.60
CA VAL A 224 13.96 -2.85 23.96
C VAL A 224 15.35 -2.17 24.06
N LYS A 225 16.14 -2.22 22.98
CA LYS A 225 17.50 -1.65 22.94
C LYS A 225 17.48 -0.15 22.63
N SER A 226 16.76 0.25 21.60
CA SER A 226 16.59 1.63 21.17
C SER A 226 15.23 2.18 21.56
N LEU A 227 15.03 3.49 21.53
CA LEU A 227 13.72 4.12 21.72
C LEU A 227 12.91 4.16 20.41
N PHE A 228 13.15 3.21 19.50
CA PHE A 228 12.33 3.06 18.32
C PHE A 228 11.02 2.37 18.69
N GLY A 229 9.90 3.07 18.50
CA GLY A 229 8.58 2.57 18.85
C GLY A 229 7.47 3.13 17.97
N ARG A 230 6.37 2.36 17.90
CA ARG A 230 5.15 2.74 17.19
C ARG A 230 3.95 2.44 18.05
N HIS A 231 3.11 3.44 18.26
CA HIS A 231 1.94 3.36 19.11
C HIS A 231 0.71 3.88 18.37
N ASN A 232 -0.34 3.08 18.32
CA ASN A 232 -1.62 3.44 17.74
C ASN A 232 -2.72 3.29 18.79
N ALA A 233 -3.48 4.34 19.01
CA ALA A 233 -4.71 4.32 19.79
C ALA A 233 -5.88 4.73 18.89
N ASN A 234 -6.99 4.02 18.96
CA ASN A 234 -8.16 4.30 18.14
C ASN A 234 -9.46 4.00 18.87
N GLY A 235 -10.54 4.62 18.41
CA GLY A 235 -11.86 4.35 18.93
C GLY A 235 -12.94 4.78 17.96
N LYS A 236 -14.10 4.12 18.06
CA LYS A 236 -15.31 4.50 17.33
C LYS A 236 -16.56 4.29 18.18
N LEU A 237 -17.54 5.14 17.94
CA LEU A 237 -18.88 5.07 18.52
C LEU A 237 -19.92 5.15 17.41
N ASN A 238 -20.87 4.23 17.41
CA ASN A 238 -21.98 4.16 16.47
C ASN A 238 -23.27 4.43 17.19
N PHE A 239 -24.12 5.26 16.60
CA PHE A 239 -25.47 5.56 17.12
C PHE A 239 -26.43 5.79 15.94
N GLY A 240 -27.22 4.77 15.63
CA GLY A 240 -28.13 4.76 14.50
C GLY A 240 -27.39 4.95 13.16
N LYS A 241 -27.73 6.02 12.43
CA LYS A 241 -27.12 6.35 11.15
C LYS A 241 -25.75 7.02 11.26
N SER A 242 -25.33 7.42 12.46
CA SER A 242 -24.13 8.20 12.71
C SER A 242 -23.00 7.34 13.31
N GLU A 243 -21.78 7.66 12.97
CA GLU A 243 -20.55 7.10 13.55
C GLU A 243 -19.54 8.22 13.77
N VAL A 244 -18.94 8.25 14.96
CA VAL A 244 -17.78 9.08 15.26
C VAL A 244 -16.61 8.16 15.52
N SER A 245 -15.48 8.44 14.89
CA SER A 245 -14.24 7.68 15.13
C SER A 245 -13.04 8.60 15.26
N PHE A 246 -12.06 8.15 16.02
CA PHE A 246 -10.77 8.82 16.15
C PHE A 246 -9.63 7.81 16.04
N TYR A 247 -8.48 8.30 15.63
CA TYR A 247 -7.21 7.60 15.74
C TYR A 247 -6.10 8.55 16.13
N TYR A 248 -5.07 8.00 16.78
CA TYR A 248 -3.82 8.68 17.08
C TYR A 248 -2.67 7.72 16.93
N ASN A 249 -1.65 8.13 16.17
CA ASN A 249 -0.42 7.38 15.95
C ASN A 249 0.77 8.21 16.41
N ALA A 250 1.63 7.60 17.18
CA ALA A 250 2.94 8.14 17.54
C ALA A 250 4.02 7.17 17.03
N GLU A 251 4.98 7.66 16.30
CA GLU A 251 6.16 6.92 15.89
C GLU A 251 7.41 7.66 16.32
N ASN A 252 8.21 7.00 17.14
CA ASN A 252 9.49 7.48 17.62
C ASN A 252 10.57 6.62 16.97
N GLN A 253 11.36 7.20 16.08
CA GLN A 253 12.56 6.58 15.54
C GLN A 253 13.76 7.25 16.21
N ILE A 254 14.32 6.59 17.23
CA ILE A 254 15.47 7.06 17.98
C ILE A 254 16.52 5.96 17.94
N PHE A 255 17.62 6.24 17.26
CA PHE A 255 18.79 5.39 17.16
C PHE A 255 19.96 6.15 17.80
N ASP A 256 20.75 5.46 18.60
CA ASP A 256 21.83 6.09 19.37
C ASP A 256 23.23 5.85 18.76
N GLU A 257 23.37 4.83 17.92
CA GLU A 257 24.65 4.44 17.32
C GLU A 257 24.52 4.33 15.81
N MET A 258 24.52 5.48 15.14
CA MET A 258 24.54 5.59 13.69
C MET A 258 25.84 6.20 13.23
N TRP A 259 26.45 5.64 12.19
CA TRP A 259 27.66 6.17 11.57
C TRP A 259 27.72 5.83 10.09
N SER A 260 28.55 6.54 9.34
CA SER A 260 28.66 6.33 7.90
C SER A 260 30.07 6.54 7.39
N VAL A 261 30.37 5.90 6.24
CA VAL A 261 31.56 6.16 5.44
C VAL A 261 31.13 6.48 4.02
N ARG A 262 31.62 7.59 3.49
CA ARG A 262 31.40 7.99 2.12
C ARG A 262 32.74 8.20 1.43
N ASN A 263 32.98 7.48 0.33
CA ASN A 263 34.13 7.70 -0.53
C ASN A 263 33.61 8.41 -1.79
N GLU A 264 34.15 9.60 -2.06
CA GLU A 264 33.70 10.46 -3.14
C GLU A 264 34.85 10.72 -4.12
N THR A 265 34.51 10.75 -5.39
CA THR A 265 35.46 11.07 -6.46
C THR A 265 34.94 12.26 -7.27
N PHE A 266 35.65 13.36 -7.23
CA PHE A 266 35.32 14.59 -7.95
C PHE A 266 36.27 14.77 -9.14
N LEU A 267 35.77 14.81 -10.36
CA LEU A 267 36.55 15.06 -11.55
C LEU A 267 36.34 16.51 -12.01
N PHE A 268 37.33 17.37 -11.77
CA PHE A 268 37.31 18.77 -12.14
C PHE A 268 37.44 19.00 -13.65
N GLU A 269 37.17 20.21 -14.12
CA GLU A 269 37.21 20.57 -15.55
C GLU A 269 38.62 20.51 -16.12
N ASP A 270 39.66 20.72 -15.31
CA ASP A 270 41.08 20.59 -15.69
C ASP A 270 41.56 19.14 -15.78
N GLY A 271 40.65 18.15 -15.57
CA GLY A 271 40.94 16.72 -15.60
C GLY A 271 41.53 16.16 -14.32
N LYS A 272 41.72 16.97 -13.27
CA LYS A 272 42.20 16.49 -11.97
C LYS A 272 41.07 15.76 -11.25
N ALA A 273 41.40 14.61 -10.69
CA ALA A 273 40.55 13.86 -9.77
C ALA A 273 40.89 14.23 -8.32
N TYR A 274 39.88 14.38 -7.50
CA TYR A 274 39.99 14.62 -6.04
C TYR A 274 39.20 13.52 -5.33
N HIS A 275 39.90 12.70 -4.53
CA HIS A 275 39.32 11.58 -3.79
C HIS A 275 39.15 11.96 -2.33
N ARG A 276 37.89 12.17 -1.93
CA ARG A 276 37.50 12.58 -0.58
C ARG A 276 36.88 11.42 0.19
N VAL A 277 37.29 11.22 1.42
CA VAL A 277 36.64 10.31 2.36
C VAL A 277 35.98 11.14 3.45
N VAL A 278 34.71 10.87 3.70
CA VAL A 278 33.93 11.41 4.80
C VAL A 278 33.56 10.28 5.73
N LYS A 279 34.00 10.33 6.97
CA LYS A 279 33.71 9.32 7.99
C LYS A 279 33.05 10.02 9.18
N THR A 280 31.82 9.59 9.51
CA THR A 280 31.10 10.16 10.67
C THR A 280 31.38 9.38 11.94
N ASN A 281 31.37 10.08 13.05
CA ASN A 281 31.40 9.48 14.38
C ASN A 281 30.03 8.90 14.70
N PRO A 282 29.95 7.88 15.58
CA PRO A 282 28.66 7.44 16.10
C PRO A 282 27.87 8.61 16.69
N HIS A 283 26.62 8.72 16.28
CA HIS A 283 25.73 9.81 16.69
C HIS A 283 24.29 9.31 16.81
N ASN A 284 23.44 10.08 17.46
CA ASN A 284 22.04 9.72 17.59
C ASN A 284 21.16 10.49 16.59
N MET A 285 20.20 9.78 16.02
CA MET A 285 19.14 10.34 15.20
C MET A 285 17.82 10.25 15.94
N LYS A 286 17.05 11.34 15.91
CA LYS A 286 15.69 11.39 16.46
C LYS A 286 14.71 11.87 15.41
N LYS A 287 13.67 11.09 15.17
CA LYS A 287 12.55 11.45 14.31
C LYS A 287 11.24 11.08 15.01
N LEU A 288 10.41 12.08 15.25
CA LEU A 288 9.14 11.94 15.94
C LEU A 288 8.00 12.25 14.96
N THR A 289 7.07 11.33 14.82
CA THR A 289 5.90 11.51 13.96
C THR A 289 4.63 11.32 14.78
N HIS A 290 3.73 12.30 14.73
CA HIS A 290 2.45 12.27 15.42
C HIS A 290 1.33 12.54 14.41
N ASN A 291 0.41 11.59 14.26
CA ASN A 291 -0.72 11.70 13.34
C ASN A 291 -2.01 11.43 14.10
N GLY A 292 -2.98 12.32 13.99
CA GLY A 292 -4.28 12.15 14.61
C GLY A 292 -5.41 12.53 13.68
N GLY A 293 -6.59 11.93 13.89
CA GLY A 293 -7.76 12.26 13.09
C GLY A 293 -9.06 11.98 13.82
N LEU A 294 -10.07 12.79 13.48
CA LEU A 294 -11.45 12.66 13.93
C LEU A 294 -12.35 12.59 12.69
N THR A 295 -13.21 11.59 12.64
CA THR A 295 -14.10 11.36 11.49
C THR A 295 -15.55 11.24 11.96
N TYR A 296 -16.45 11.94 11.30
CA TYR A 296 -17.90 11.78 11.41
C TYR A 296 -18.45 11.16 10.13
N ASN A 297 -19.22 10.09 10.28
CA ASN A 297 -19.95 9.43 9.20
C ASN A 297 -21.45 9.50 9.48
N LEU A 298 -22.21 9.98 8.50
CA LEU A 298 -23.66 9.86 8.46
C LEU A 298 -24.07 9.02 7.27
N GLN A 299 -24.78 7.92 7.51
CA GLN A 299 -25.15 6.99 6.45
C GLN A 299 -26.58 6.49 6.56
N ASP A 300 -27.31 6.56 5.46
CA ASP A 300 -28.69 6.05 5.36
C ASP A 300 -28.75 4.80 4.48
N GLY A 301 -28.40 3.66 5.07
CA GLY A 301 -28.33 2.37 4.37
C GLY A 301 -27.49 2.48 3.10
N ASN A 302 -28.07 2.10 1.95
CA ASN A 302 -27.44 2.23 0.63
C ASN A 302 -27.89 3.50 -0.12
N ASN A 303 -28.63 4.43 0.51
CA ASN A 303 -29.17 5.60 -0.17
C ASN A 303 -28.12 6.70 -0.33
N TYR A 304 -27.58 7.18 0.79
CA TYR A 304 -26.54 8.21 0.79
C TYR A 304 -25.54 8.02 1.94
N MET A 305 -24.39 8.65 1.82
CA MET A 305 -23.37 8.75 2.86
C MET A 305 -22.73 10.14 2.81
N LEU A 306 -22.57 10.74 3.99
CA LEU A 306 -21.72 11.91 4.24
C LEU A 306 -20.58 11.49 5.16
N ASN A 307 -19.34 11.80 4.80
CA ASN A 307 -18.17 11.62 5.64
C ASN A 307 -17.44 12.96 5.77
N VAL A 308 -17.13 13.35 6.99
CA VAL A 308 -16.33 14.54 7.29
C VAL A 308 -15.18 14.10 8.19
N SER A 309 -13.95 14.30 7.72
CA SER A 309 -12.75 13.91 8.44
C SER A 309 -11.83 15.13 8.62
N PHE A 310 -11.46 15.39 9.85
CA PHE A 310 -10.38 16.32 10.18
C PHE A 310 -9.16 15.51 10.63
N GLY A 311 -7.97 15.86 10.14
CA GLY A 311 -6.73 15.21 10.55
C GLY A 311 -5.58 16.19 10.67
N LEU A 312 -4.57 15.77 11.43
CA LEU A 312 -3.34 16.51 11.67
C LEU A 312 -2.18 15.54 11.55
N GLN A 313 -1.18 15.90 10.75
CA GLN A 313 0.08 15.17 10.64
C GLN A 313 1.21 16.10 11.10
N ASN A 314 2.02 15.64 12.05
CA ASN A 314 3.19 16.36 12.55
C ASN A 314 4.41 15.47 12.42
N LEU A 315 5.46 16.04 11.84
CA LEU A 315 6.81 15.49 11.82
C LEU A 315 7.74 16.44 12.55
N ASN A 316 8.56 15.92 13.44
CA ASN A 316 9.59 16.67 14.12
C ASN A 316 10.92 15.91 14.05
N LEU A 317 11.93 16.55 13.51
CA LEU A 317 13.34 16.17 13.55
C LEU A 317 14.01 17.12 14.55
N PRO A 318 14.04 16.78 15.84
CA PRO A 318 14.75 17.60 16.81
C PRO A 318 16.24 17.62 16.47
N ASN A 319 16.97 18.59 17.00
CA ASN A 319 18.35 18.83 16.67
C ASN A 319 19.17 17.55 16.52
N TYR A 320 19.70 17.39 15.35
CA TYR A 320 20.53 16.27 14.94
C TYR A 320 21.90 16.83 14.59
N VAL A 321 22.94 16.29 15.19
CA VAL A 321 24.33 16.74 14.97
C VAL A 321 25.16 15.55 14.54
N GLU A 322 25.70 15.62 13.35
CA GLU A 322 26.60 14.64 12.77
C GLU A 322 28.01 15.27 12.74
N LYS A 323 28.93 14.69 13.50
CA LYS A 323 30.34 15.09 13.49
C LYS A 323 31.15 14.01 12.79
N GLY A 324 32.22 14.42 12.14
CA GLY A 324 33.06 13.47 11.44
C GLY A 324 34.36 14.09 10.94
N GLU A 325 35.08 13.25 10.23
CA GLU A 325 36.35 13.56 9.62
C GLU A 325 36.21 13.59 8.10
N LEU A 326 36.89 14.54 7.48
CA LEU A 326 37.00 14.67 6.03
C LEU A 326 38.49 14.72 5.71
N PHE A 327 38.93 13.83 4.82
CA PHE A 327 40.33 13.75 4.37
C PHE A 327 40.42 13.25 2.93
N THR A 328 41.59 13.44 2.32
CA THR A 328 41.85 12.87 0.99
C THR A 328 42.58 11.54 1.10
N GLN A 329 42.40 10.68 0.13
CA GLN A 329 43.14 9.42 0.08
C GLN A 329 44.64 9.65 -0.10
N GLU A 330 45.03 10.72 -0.78
CA GLU A 330 46.44 11.11 -1.01
C GLU A 330 47.11 11.67 0.23
N TYR A 331 46.32 12.29 1.13
CA TYR A 331 46.81 12.92 2.38
C TYR A 331 45.93 12.52 3.58
N PRO A 332 45.97 11.25 4.00
CA PRO A 332 45.04 10.73 5.02
C PRO A 332 45.27 11.33 6.42
N ASN A 333 46.45 11.97 6.66
CA ASN A 333 46.77 12.64 7.91
C ASN A 333 46.36 14.13 7.92
N SER A 334 45.92 14.69 6.80
CA SER A 334 45.40 16.06 6.72
C SER A 334 43.87 16.01 6.92
N ILE A 335 43.49 16.02 8.20
CA ILE A 335 42.08 15.84 8.59
C ILE A 335 41.42 17.22 8.75
N THR A 336 40.31 17.39 8.07
CA THR A 336 39.35 18.48 8.28
C THR A 336 38.19 17.92 9.12
N LEU A 337 37.85 18.58 10.22
CA LEU A 337 36.68 18.18 11.01
C LEU A 337 35.41 18.72 10.35
N ARG A 338 34.36 17.88 10.30
CA ARG A 338 33.06 18.24 9.77
C ARG A 338 32.02 18.21 10.87
N GLU A 339 31.15 19.21 10.88
CA GLU A 339 29.92 19.20 11.68
C GLU A 339 28.75 19.58 10.84
N ASP A 340 27.70 18.73 10.86
CA ASP A 340 26.44 18.96 10.20
C ASP A 340 25.31 18.92 11.21
N TRP A 341 24.60 20.03 11.30
CA TRP A 341 23.49 20.21 12.23
C TRP A 341 22.18 20.39 11.43
N VAL A 342 21.17 19.60 11.75
CA VAL A 342 19.86 19.64 11.10
C VAL A 342 18.75 19.71 12.14
N HIS A 343 17.73 20.50 11.84
CA HIS A 343 16.47 20.55 12.56
C HIS A 343 15.32 20.72 11.57
N GLY A 344 14.27 19.91 11.70
CA GLY A 344 13.11 20.00 10.82
C GLY A 344 11.80 19.80 11.56
N ARG A 345 10.78 20.51 11.13
CA ARG A 345 9.40 20.26 11.56
C ARG A 345 8.43 20.48 10.43
N SER A 346 7.35 19.70 10.41
CA SER A 346 6.24 19.88 9.49
C SER A 346 4.92 19.63 10.20
N SER A 347 3.94 20.47 9.94
CA SER A 347 2.58 20.33 10.45
C SER A 347 1.60 20.47 9.29
N SER A 348 0.71 19.48 9.12
CA SER A 348 -0.18 19.40 7.97
C SER A 348 -1.61 19.04 8.41
N PRO A 349 -2.41 20.03 8.91
CA PRO A 349 -3.84 19.84 9.12
C PRO A 349 -4.58 19.73 7.78
N TYR A 350 -5.60 18.85 7.73
CA TYR A 350 -6.48 18.70 6.57
C TYR A 350 -7.95 18.51 6.97
N LEU A 351 -8.84 18.92 6.07
CA LEU A 351 -10.27 18.66 6.14
C LEU A 351 -10.70 17.94 4.86
N ASP A 352 -11.31 16.76 5.01
CA ASP A 352 -11.84 15.93 3.93
C ASP A 352 -13.36 15.83 4.08
N VAL A 353 -14.09 16.28 3.08
CA VAL A 353 -15.55 16.20 2.99
C VAL A 353 -15.93 15.34 1.79
N TYR A 354 -16.67 14.29 2.06
CA TYR A 354 -17.13 13.34 1.04
C TYR A 354 -18.63 13.14 1.12
N PHE A 355 -19.29 13.20 -0.01
CA PHE A 355 -20.71 12.87 -0.15
C PHE A 355 -20.92 11.89 -1.29
N GLN A 356 -21.78 10.89 -1.08
CA GLN A 356 -22.23 9.98 -2.14
C GLN A 356 -23.71 9.72 -2.06
N LYS A 357 -24.30 9.39 -3.21
CA LYS A 357 -25.71 9.00 -3.33
C LYS A 357 -25.91 7.93 -4.38
N ASN A 358 -26.65 6.88 -4.02
CA ASN A 358 -27.16 5.91 -4.98
C ASN A 358 -28.45 6.45 -5.58
N LEU A 359 -28.51 6.49 -6.90
CA LEU A 359 -29.66 6.95 -7.67
C LEU A 359 -30.45 5.74 -8.22
N LYS A 360 -31.64 5.98 -8.76
CA LYS A 360 -32.43 4.95 -9.44
C LYS A 360 -31.67 4.40 -10.67
N ASN A 361 -32.11 3.25 -11.20
CA ASN A 361 -31.57 2.64 -12.42
C ASN A 361 -30.06 2.36 -12.38
N LYS A 362 -29.55 1.81 -11.27
CA LYS A 362 -28.12 1.42 -11.08
C LYS A 362 -27.15 2.58 -11.30
N GLN A 363 -27.52 3.79 -10.94
CA GLN A 363 -26.66 4.96 -11.01
C GLN A 363 -26.08 5.30 -9.64
N PHE A 364 -24.91 5.90 -9.64
CA PHE A 364 -24.20 6.33 -8.46
C PHE A 364 -23.50 7.66 -8.74
N PHE A 365 -23.47 8.52 -7.75
CA PHE A 365 -22.79 9.81 -7.79
C PHE A 365 -22.03 10.04 -6.49
N ALA A 366 -20.82 10.60 -6.59
CA ALA A 366 -20.06 11.03 -5.42
C ALA A 366 -19.25 12.28 -5.69
N ILE A 367 -19.05 13.08 -4.64
CA ILE A 367 -18.17 14.25 -4.63
C ILE A 367 -17.25 14.14 -3.41
N ASN A 368 -15.99 14.54 -3.58
CA ASN A 368 -15.01 14.70 -2.51
C ASN A 368 -14.33 16.07 -2.64
N ALA A 369 -14.08 16.72 -1.50
CA ALA A 369 -13.28 17.93 -1.40
C ALA A 369 -12.31 17.80 -0.22
N VAL A 370 -11.02 18.01 -0.47
CA VAL A 370 -9.95 17.94 0.56
C VAL A 370 -9.18 19.25 0.53
N GLY A 371 -9.23 19.99 1.64
CA GLY A 371 -8.38 21.14 1.89
C GLY A 371 -7.21 20.76 2.81
N THR A 372 -5.97 21.08 2.44
CA THR A 372 -4.78 20.83 3.25
C THR A 372 -3.96 22.12 3.37
N TYR A 373 -3.51 22.41 4.57
CA TYR A 373 -2.50 23.43 4.85
C TYR A 373 -1.24 22.75 5.34
N MET A 374 -0.07 23.13 4.83
CA MET A 374 1.21 22.59 5.27
C MET A 374 2.11 23.73 5.72
N ASP A 375 2.66 23.63 6.94
CA ASP A 375 3.65 24.54 7.51
C ASP A 375 4.92 23.73 7.79
N THR A 376 5.98 24.07 7.07
CA THR A 376 7.27 23.38 7.17
C THR A 376 8.36 24.37 7.58
N TYR A 377 9.27 23.89 8.42
CA TYR A 377 10.44 24.64 8.84
C TYR A 377 11.63 23.72 8.95
N ASN A 378 12.64 23.95 8.12
CA ASN A 378 13.88 23.21 8.13
C ASN A 378 15.04 24.16 8.34
N ARG A 379 15.98 23.80 9.20
CA ARG A 379 17.25 24.49 9.41
C ARG A 379 18.39 23.50 9.30
N SER A 380 19.46 23.91 8.64
CA SER A 380 20.72 23.18 8.61
C SER A 380 21.90 24.11 8.74
N ARG A 381 22.98 23.62 9.30
CA ARG A 381 24.27 24.31 9.31
C ARG A 381 25.36 23.29 9.05
N TYR A 382 26.12 23.52 8.01
CA TYR A 382 27.24 22.69 7.62
C TYR A 382 28.53 23.45 7.84
N GLN A 383 29.50 22.86 8.58
CA GLN A 383 30.78 23.49 8.90
C GLN A 383 31.94 22.53 8.65
N GLU A 384 33.05 23.10 8.13
CA GLU A 384 34.34 22.41 8.04
C GLU A 384 35.38 23.22 8.84
N PHE A 385 36.18 22.51 9.66
CA PHE A 385 37.20 23.12 10.54
C PHE A 385 38.57 22.56 10.21
N LEU A 386 39.54 23.47 10.08
CA LEU A 386 40.93 23.13 10.00
C LEU A 386 41.64 23.77 11.22
N ALA A 387 42.28 22.96 12.07
CA ALA A 387 42.94 23.41 13.30
C ALA A 387 42.05 24.36 14.16
N ASP A 388 40.80 23.94 14.38
CA ASP A 388 39.76 24.66 15.15
C ASP A 388 39.23 25.97 14.51
N GLU A 389 39.71 26.35 13.33
CA GLU A 389 39.18 27.48 12.57
C GLU A 389 38.14 27.01 11.55
N ALA A 390 36.96 27.64 11.55
CA ALA A 390 35.92 27.34 10.58
C ALA A 390 36.31 27.87 9.19
N ILE A 391 36.61 26.97 8.24
CA ILE A 391 36.97 27.32 6.87
C ILE A 391 35.75 27.30 5.94
N VAL A 392 34.68 26.60 6.33
CA VAL A 392 33.38 26.57 5.66
C VAL A 392 32.30 26.70 6.73
N ASP A 393 31.33 27.57 6.48
CA ASP A 393 30.14 27.73 7.33
C ASP A 393 28.94 28.14 6.49
N TYR A 394 28.07 27.16 6.25
CA TYR A 394 26.82 27.31 5.49
C TYR A 394 25.64 27.16 6.42
N TYR A 395 24.80 28.16 6.49
CA TYR A 395 23.55 28.13 7.23
C TYR A 395 22.38 28.30 6.28
N SER A 396 21.38 27.46 6.41
CA SER A 396 20.13 27.53 5.69
C SER A 396 18.94 27.35 6.64
N ALA A 397 17.95 28.22 6.52
CA ALA A 397 16.66 28.08 7.15
C ALA A 397 15.58 28.26 6.09
N VAL A 398 14.71 27.25 5.93
CA VAL A 398 13.63 27.25 4.94
C VAL A 398 12.30 27.22 5.67
N LYS A 399 11.46 28.24 5.43
CA LYS A 399 10.07 28.34 5.91
C LYS A 399 9.13 28.15 4.73
N GLY A 400 8.40 27.05 4.69
CA GLY A 400 7.47 26.74 3.61
C GLY A 400 6.02 26.73 4.08
N LYS A 401 5.15 27.39 3.32
CA LYS A 401 3.70 27.34 3.52
C LYS A 401 3.02 26.90 2.23
N LYS A 402 2.24 25.83 2.30
CA LYS A 402 1.48 25.34 1.16
C LYS A 402 0.00 25.24 1.49
N TYR A 403 -0.84 25.70 0.58
CA TYR A 403 -2.29 25.55 0.59
C TYR A 403 -2.66 24.66 -0.59
N SER A 404 -3.46 23.64 -0.36
CA SER A 404 -3.89 22.70 -1.38
C SER A 404 -5.39 22.45 -1.28
N LEU A 405 -6.05 22.39 -2.44
CA LEU A 405 -7.45 21.99 -2.57
C LEU A 405 -7.54 20.91 -3.65
N ILE A 406 -8.09 19.75 -3.28
CA ILE A 406 -8.39 18.66 -4.20
C ILE A 406 -9.91 18.51 -4.24
N THR A 407 -10.49 18.53 -5.43
CA THR A 407 -11.91 18.23 -5.64
C THR A 407 -12.05 17.10 -6.65
N GLU A 408 -12.94 16.15 -6.41
CA GLU A 408 -13.21 15.04 -7.31
C GLU A 408 -14.71 14.73 -7.35
N GLY A 409 -15.24 14.57 -8.57
CA GLY A 409 -16.60 14.13 -8.83
C GLY A 409 -16.61 12.85 -9.63
N ILE A 410 -17.45 11.88 -9.26
CA ILE A 410 -17.59 10.58 -9.94
C ILE A 410 -19.05 10.32 -10.24
N TYR A 411 -19.31 9.82 -11.44
CA TYR A 411 -20.58 9.25 -11.85
C TYR A 411 -20.40 7.84 -12.37
N GLU A 412 -21.26 6.91 -11.93
CA GLU A 412 -21.27 5.53 -12.40
C GLU A 412 -22.68 5.14 -12.92
N LYS A 413 -22.70 4.36 -13.99
CA LYS A 413 -23.91 3.77 -14.57
C LYS A 413 -23.71 2.26 -14.81
N GLY A 414 -24.49 1.44 -14.11
CA GLY A 414 -24.59 0.01 -14.40
C GLY A 414 -25.63 -0.25 -15.48
N PHE A 415 -25.34 -1.20 -16.40
CA PHE A 415 -26.21 -1.66 -17.46
C PHE A 415 -26.80 -3.04 -17.14
N ASP A 416 -27.86 -3.43 -17.84
CA ASP A 416 -28.55 -4.70 -17.59
C ASP A 416 -27.74 -5.92 -18.07
N ASN A 417 -26.87 -5.73 -19.05
CA ASN A 417 -25.92 -6.75 -19.51
C ASN A 417 -24.75 -7.01 -18.54
N GLY A 418 -24.75 -6.36 -17.36
CA GLY A 418 -23.69 -6.45 -16.37
C GLY A 418 -22.50 -5.51 -16.64
N GLY A 419 -22.53 -4.75 -17.74
CA GLY A 419 -21.55 -3.70 -18.03
C GLY A 419 -21.68 -2.51 -17.06
N LYS A 420 -20.60 -1.74 -16.90
CA LYS A 420 -20.55 -0.54 -16.05
C LYS A 420 -19.70 0.54 -16.70
N LEU A 421 -20.23 1.73 -16.77
CA LEU A 421 -19.51 2.95 -17.14
C LEU A 421 -19.22 3.76 -15.88
N THR A 422 -17.97 4.16 -15.71
CA THR A 422 -17.53 5.10 -14.65
C THR A 422 -16.92 6.31 -15.34
N SER A 423 -17.28 7.51 -14.93
CA SER A 423 -16.65 8.74 -15.41
C SER A 423 -16.39 9.67 -14.22
N GLY A 424 -15.38 10.49 -14.32
CA GLY A 424 -15.04 11.42 -13.25
C GLY A 424 -14.16 12.57 -13.71
N ILE A 425 -14.09 13.56 -12.85
CA ILE A 425 -13.18 14.70 -12.97
C ILE A 425 -12.57 14.97 -11.61
N LYS A 426 -11.24 15.10 -11.58
CA LYS A 426 -10.44 15.48 -10.40
C LYS A 426 -9.67 16.75 -10.71
N HIS A 427 -9.75 17.74 -9.83
CA HIS A 427 -8.96 18.96 -9.90
C HIS A 427 -8.15 19.13 -8.62
N THR A 428 -6.87 19.39 -8.78
CA THR A 428 -5.93 19.71 -7.70
C THR A 428 -5.34 21.08 -7.94
N GLN A 429 -5.46 21.97 -6.97
CA GLN A 429 -4.88 23.31 -6.99
C GLN A 429 -3.99 23.47 -5.77
N SER A 430 -2.75 23.95 -5.95
CA SER A 430 -1.88 24.29 -4.83
C SER A 430 -1.18 25.64 -5.04
N TYR A 431 -0.92 26.29 -3.90
CA TYR A 431 -0.12 27.50 -3.77
C TYR A 431 0.94 27.26 -2.70
N THR A 432 2.21 27.51 -3.03
CA THR A 432 3.35 27.33 -2.13
C THR A 432 4.14 28.63 -2.07
N ASN A 433 4.50 29.04 -0.85
CA ASN A 433 5.37 30.18 -0.57
C ASN A 433 6.52 29.71 0.33
N ASN A 434 7.75 29.76 -0.18
CA ASN A 434 8.96 29.37 0.53
C ASN A 434 9.88 30.56 0.73
N GLY A 435 10.29 30.82 1.97
CA GLY A 435 11.32 31.78 2.32
C GLY A 435 12.59 31.05 2.74
N TYR A 436 13.70 31.41 2.12
CA TYR A 436 15.05 30.91 2.40
C TYR A 436 15.84 32.00 3.09
N GLU A 437 16.40 31.72 4.24
CA GLU A 437 17.20 32.63 5.07
C GLU A 437 18.54 31.95 5.41
N GLY A 438 19.64 32.73 5.47
CA GLY A 438 20.94 32.23 5.87
C GLY A 438 22.07 32.68 4.96
N THR A 439 22.94 31.76 4.53
CA THR A 439 24.04 32.05 3.59
C THR A 439 23.51 32.61 2.27
N LEU A 440 22.36 32.08 1.83
CA LEU A 440 21.60 32.61 0.71
C LEU A 440 20.22 33.04 1.20
N ASN A 441 19.74 34.22 0.72
CA ASN A 441 18.40 34.71 1.03
C ASN A 441 17.58 34.77 -0.23
N TYR A 442 16.42 34.11 -0.23
CA TYR A 442 15.57 34.00 -1.39
C TYR A 442 14.11 33.77 -1.00
N GLN A 443 13.16 34.16 -1.85
CA GLN A 443 11.75 33.86 -1.68
C GLN A 443 11.21 33.31 -2.98
N THR A 444 10.42 32.24 -2.90
CA THR A 444 9.75 31.65 -4.06
C THR A 444 8.26 31.55 -3.83
N GLN A 445 7.49 31.83 -4.87
CA GLN A 445 6.05 31.58 -4.92
C GLN A 445 5.76 30.67 -6.10
N MET A 446 5.06 29.55 -5.83
CA MET A 446 4.74 28.55 -6.83
C MET A 446 3.24 28.28 -6.81
N ARG A 447 2.64 28.11 -8.00
CA ARG A 447 1.24 27.70 -8.17
C ARG A 447 1.19 26.51 -9.10
N GLN A 448 0.38 25.53 -8.77
CA GLN A 448 0.20 24.34 -9.59
C GLN A 448 -1.29 23.99 -9.66
N ALA A 449 -1.73 23.62 -10.85
CA ALA A 449 -3.08 23.10 -11.06
C ALA A 449 -3.04 21.87 -11.98
N ASN A 450 -3.68 20.78 -11.54
CA ASN A 450 -3.84 19.57 -12.34
C ASN A 450 -5.31 19.22 -12.44
N THR A 451 -5.81 19.07 -13.66
CA THR A 451 -7.19 18.64 -13.93
C THR A 451 -7.16 17.34 -14.70
N TYR A 452 -7.74 16.29 -14.15
CA TYR A 452 -7.82 14.96 -14.72
C TYR A 452 -9.27 14.57 -14.96
N GLY A 453 -9.66 14.47 -16.22
CA GLY A 453 -10.95 13.93 -16.64
C GLY A 453 -10.80 12.52 -17.17
N TYR A 454 -11.70 11.60 -16.81
CA TYR A 454 -11.61 10.19 -17.22
C TYR A 454 -12.95 9.55 -17.45
N ALA A 455 -12.95 8.50 -18.30
CA ALA A 455 -14.05 7.56 -18.47
C ALA A 455 -13.52 6.14 -18.59
N GLU A 456 -14.22 5.18 -18.01
CA GLU A 456 -13.87 3.76 -18.01
C GLU A 456 -15.11 2.92 -18.24
N TYR A 457 -15.05 1.99 -19.18
CA TYR A 457 -16.06 0.96 -19.37
C TYR A 457 -15.52 -0.41 -18.96
N ARG A 458 -16.30 -1.11 -18.14
CA ARG A 458 -16.05 -2.49 -17.73
C ARG A 458 -17.17 -3.40 -18.23
N GLY A 459 -16.79 -4.55 -18.81
CA GLY A 459 -17.72 -5.54 -19.33
C GLY A 459 -17.24 -6.96 -19.13
N LYS A 460 -18.12 -7.91 -19.50
CA LYS A 460 -17.83 -9.34 -19.42
C LYS A 460 -18.27 -10.04 -20.69
N LEU A 461 -17.39 -10.87 -21.25
CA LEU A 461 -17.67 -11.72 -22.41
C LEU A 461 -17.31 -13.17 -22.08
N GLY A 462 -18.30 -13.98 -21.74
CA GLY A 462 -18.08 -15.37 -21.31
C GLY A 462 -17.18 -15.46 -20.09
N LYS A 463 -15.96 -16.01 -20.27
CA LYS A 463 -14.93 -16.15 -19.22
C LYS A 463 -13.97 -14.97 -19.15
N LEU A 464 -14.06 -14.01 -20.08
CA LEU A 464 -13.24 -12.80 -20.13
C LEU A 464 -13.96 -11.64 -19.46
N ASN A 465 -13.34 -11.03 -18.47
CA ASN A 465 -13.69 -9.70 -18.00
C ASN A 465 -12.71 -8.72 -18.62
N TYR A 466 -13.23 -7.60 -19.11
CA TYR A 466 -12.41 -6.58 -19.73
C TYR A 466 -12.78 -5.20 -19.22
N ARG A 467 -11.79 -4.32 -19.25
CA ARG A 467 -11.93 -2.94 -18.87
C ARG A 467 -11.06 -2.06 -19.78
N PHE A 468 -11.63 -0.96 -20.26
CA PHE A 468 -10.94 0.05 -21.03
C PHE A 468 -11.23 1.40 -20.40
N GLY A 469 -10.17 2.15 -20.11
CA GLY A 469 -10.25 3.50 -19.58
C GLY A 469 -9.45 4.47 -20.45
N MET A 470 -9.91 5.70 -20.50
CA MET A 470 -9.20 6.82 -21.09
C MET A 470 -9.28 8.00 -20.14
N GLY A 471 -8.12 8.58 -19.84
CA GLY A 471 -7.99 9.80 -19.08
C GLY A 471 -7.34 10.90 -19.89
N VAL A 472 -7.63 12.14 -19.55
CA VAL A 472 -6.98 13.34 -20.08
C VAL A 472 -6.56 14.19 -18.89
N THR A 473 -5.27 14.55 -18.81
CA THR A 473 -4.73 15.40 -17.76
C THR A 473 -4.28 16.72 -18.36
N ARG A 474 -4.75 17.84 -17.80
CA ARG A 474 -4.18 19.16 -17.99
C ARG A 474 -3.35 19.50 -16.77
N SER A 475 -2.05 19.76 -16.95
CA SER A 475 -1.12 20.18 -15.89
C SER A 475 -0.65 21.61 -16.20
N TRP A 476 -0.76 22.48 -15.19
CA TRP A 476 -0.30 23.85 -15.26
C TRP A 476 0.56 24.17 -14.03
N PHE A 477 1.68 24.85 -14.26
CA PHE A 477 2.61 25.25 -13.24
C PHE A 477 3.11 26.67 -13.51
N LYS A 478 3.26 27.45 -12.43
CA LYS A 478 3.83 28.80 -12.46
C LYS A 478 4.73 29.00 -11.26
N GLN A 479 5.95 29.47 -11.48
CA GLN A 479 6.88 29.98 -10.49
C GLN A 479 7.15 31.45 -10.76
N GLU A 480 7.22 32.27 -9.70
CA GLU A 480 7.58 33.66 -9.83
C GLU A 480 8.96 33.83 -10.49
N GLY A 481 9.05 34.68 -11.52
CA GLY A 481 10.29 34.90 -12.29
C GLY A 481 10.58 33.84 -13.35
N GLN A 482 9.69 32.87 -13.59
CA GLN A 482 9.82 31.85 -14.65
C GLN A 482 8.61 31.89 -15.58
N GLU A 483 8.76 31.36 -16.80
CA GLU A 483 7.66 31.21 -17.74
C GLU A 483 6.63 30.21 -17.24
N ASP A 484 5.34 30.47 -17.49
CA ASP A 484 4.24 29.56 -17.17
C ASP A 484 4.36 28.29 -18.05
N TYR A 485 4.17 27.14 -17.42
CA TYR A 485 4.21 25.86 -18.11
C TYR A 485 2.83 25.21 -18.12
N GLU A 486 2.35 24.80 -19.28
CA GLU A 486 1.10 24.07 -19.46
C GLU A 486 1.29 22.87 -20.38
N THR A 487 0.73 21.72 -20.00
CA THR A 487 0.75 20.51 -20.83
C THR A 487 -0.55 19.73 -20.73
N TRP A 488 -0.82 18.97 -21.80
CA TRP A 488 -1.94 18.04 -21.89
C TRP A 488 -1.41 16.64 -22.16
N SER A 489 -1.96 15.65 -21.50
CA SER A 489 -1.57 14.25 -21.66
C SER A 489 -2.77 13.33 -21.74
N LEU A 490 -2.59 12.19 -22.43
CA LEU A 490 -3.58 11.12 -22.57
C LEU A 490 -3.13 9.93 -21.73
N ASN A 491 -4.06 9.36 -20.96
CA ASN A 491 -3.80 8.26 -20.03
C ASN A 491 -4.70 7.06 -20.36
N PRO A 492 -4.45 6.32 -21.46
CA PRO A 492 -5.19 5.10 -21.78
C PRO A 492 -4.81 3.96 -20.81
N GLN A 493 -5.80 3.15 -20.44
CA GLN A 493 -5.62 1.97 -19.62
C GLN A 493 -6.48 0.82 -20.12
N PHE A 494 -5.99 -0.40 -19.98
CA PHE A 494 -6.77 -1.61 -20.23
C PHE A 494 -6.48 -2.69 -19.21
N ASN A 495 -7.46 -3.58 -19.02
CA ASN A 495 -7.31 -4.75 -18.16
C ASN A 495 -8.13 -5.90 -18.76
N PHE A 496 -7.50 -7.05 -18.89
CA PHE A 496 -8.11 -8.30 -19.33
C PHE A 496 -7.90 -9.35 -18.25
N ASN A 497 -8.98 -9.95 -17.75
CA ASN A 497 -8.94 -11.06 -16.81
C ASN A 497 -9.66 -12.26 -17.42
N TYR A 498 -8.94 -13.34 -17.65
CA TYR A 498 -9.48 -14.57 -18.24
C TYR A 498 -9.42 -15.72 -17.25
N LYS A 499 -10.55 -16.36 -17.01
CA LYS A 499 -10.66 -17.54 -16.16
C LYS A 499 -10.73 -18.80 -17.02
N PHE A 500 -9.63 -19.55 -17.13
CA PHE A 500 -9.57 -20.78 -17.91
C PHE A 500 -10.53 -21.84 -17.35
N ASP A 501 -10.38 -22.08 -16.03
CA ASP A 501 -11.20 -23.01 -15.27
C ASP A 501 -11.30 -22.60 -13.78
N LYS A 502 -11.67 -23.51 -12.88
CA LYS A 502 -11.77 -23.24 -11.43
C LYS A 502 -10.42 -23.06 -10.74
N HIS A 503 -9.32 -23.42 -11.39
CA HIS A 503 -7.97 -23.40 -10.82
C HIS A 503 -7.07 -22.34 -11.45
N TRP A 504 -7.18 -22.13 -12.77
CA TRP A 504 -6.32 -21.25 -13.53
C TRP A 504 -6.99 -19.95 -13.93
N SER A 505 -6.31 -18.85 -13.74
CA SER A 505 -6.69 -17.53 -14.25
C SER A 505 -5.47 -16.76 -14.70
N ALA A 506 -5.63 -15.95 -15.76
CA ALA A 506 -4.60 -15.01 -16.21
C ALA A 506 -5.15 -13.59 -16.22
N SER A 507 -4.28 -12.62 -15.98
CA SER A 507 -4.58 -11.19 -16.17
C SER A 507 -3.48 -10.52 -16.98
N LEU A 508 -3.87 -9.59 -17.82
CA LEU A 508 -2.99 -8.69 -18.55
C LEU A 508 -3.51 -7.27 -18.39
N THR A 509 -2.67 -6.38 -17.86
CA THR A 509 -3.01 -4.97 -17.71
C THR A 509 -1.97 -4.12 -18.40
N GLY A 510 -2.37 -2.94 -18.82
CA GLY A 510 -1.46 -1.96 -19.37
C GLY A 510 -2.05 -0.57 -19.33
N GLY A 511 -1.16 0.42 -19.31
CA GLY A 511 -1.56 1.81 -19.29
C GLY A 511 -0.38 2.76 -19.49
N LEU A 512 -0.73 3.98 -19.87
CA LEU A 512 0.17 5.11 -19.98
C LEU A 512 -0.22 6.11 -18.90
N ASN A 513 0.77 6.54 -18.11
CA ASN A 513 0.62 7.59 -17.12
C ASN A 513 1.65 8.70 -17.40
N THR A 514 1.22 9.94 -17.33
CA THR A 514 2.14 11.07 -17.41
C THR A 514 2.56 11.48 -16.00
N MET A 515 3.87 11.57 -15.80
CA MET A 515 4.50 11.91 -14.53
C MET A 515 4.97 13.37 -14.58
N ASN A 516 4.43 14.21 -13.69
CA ASN A 516 4.82 15.60 -13.56
C ASN A 516 6.04 15.76 -12.66
N PRO A 517 6.90 16.78 -12.89
CA PRO A 517 7.96 17.14 -11.96
C PRO A 517 7.34 17.61 -10.62
N SER A 518 8.03 17.31 -9.51
CA SER A 518 7.67 17.84 -8.19
C SER A 518 8.05 19.31 -8.06
N LEU A 519 7.43 20.01 -7.11
CA LEU A 519 7.75 21.42 -6.86
C LEU A 519 9.22 21.61 -6.43
N SER A 520 9.79 20.67 -5.66
CA SER A 520 11.19 20.68 -5.29
C SER A 520 12.14 20.51 -6.48
N GLN A 521 11.80 19.61 -7.42
CA GLN A 521 12.60 19.42 -8.64
C GLN A 521 12.60 20.66 -9.56
N LEU A 522 11.57 21.48 -9.48
CA LEU A 522 11.43 22.71 -10.28
C LEU A 522 12.07 23.95 -9.62
N SER A 523 12.42 23.89 -8.34
CA SER A 523 12.97 25.04 -7.60
C SER A 523 14.37 25.41 -8.08
N ALA A 524 14.55 26.61 -8.63
CA ALA A 524 15.85 27.11 -9.13
C ALA A 524 16.77 27.65 -7.99
N VAL A 525 16.44 27.39 -6.72
CA VAL A 525 17.20 27.91 -5.57
C VAL A 525 18.41 27.06 -5.30
N ASP A 526 19.58 27.68 -5.15
CA ASP A 526 20.80 27.01 -4.72
C ASP A 526 20.74 26.65 -3.25
N GLN A 527 21.02 25.39 -2.96
CA GLN A 527 21.21 24.86 -1.61
C GLN A 527 22.68 24.41 -1.47
N LEU A 528 23.46 25.13 -0.73
CA LEU A 528 24.86 24.76 -0.47
C LEU A 528 24.88 23.52 0.40
N THR A 529 25.43 22.42 -0.10
CA THR A 529 25.48 21.14 0.59
C THR A 529 26.79 20.95 1.34
N ASP A 530 27.90 21.28 0.69
CA ASP A 530 29.25 21.27 1.29
C ASP A 530 30.20 22.20 0.49
N SER A 531 31.50 22.15 0.83
CA SER A 531 32.52 22.98 0.17
C SER A 531 32.61 22.79 -1.35
N LEU A 532 32.14 21.66 -1.91
CA LEU A 532 32.24 21.33 -3.35
C LEU A 532 30.89 21.20 -4.03
N GLN A 533 29.81 20.98 -3.29
CA GLN A 533 28.53 20.52 -3.85
C GLN A 533 27.39 21.53 -3.58
N ILE A 534 26.53 21.67 -4.57
CA ILE A 534 25.32 22.51 -4.52
C ILE A 534 24.15 21.65 -5.01
N SER A 535 23.00 21.69 -4.32
CA SER A 535 21.75 21.13 -4.80
C SER A 535 20.90 22.24 -5.42
N ARG A 536 20.41 22.02 -6.65
CA ARG A 536 19.59 22.98 -7.42
C ARG A 536 18.57 22.23 -8.25
N GLY A 537 17.28 22.54 -8.13
CA GLY A 537 16.26 22.03 -9.04
C GLY A 537 16.40 22.63 -10.44
N ASN A 538 15.56 22.18 -11.36
CA ASN A 538 15.58 22.62 -12.77
C ASN A 538 14.17 23.02 -13.21
N PRO A 539 13.90 24.33 -13.39
CA PRO A 539 12.58 24.82 -13.81
C PRO A 539 12.22 24.46 -15.26
N LEU A 540 13.18 23.96 -16.05
CA LEU A 540 12.98 23.56 -17.45
C LEU A 540 12.52 22.10 -17.60
N LEU A 541 12.30 21.38 -16.50
CA LEU A 541 11.83 20.00 -16.52
C LEU A 541 10.44 19.90 -17.16
N LYS A 542 10.28 18.87 -17.97
CA LYS A 542 9.01 18.54 -18.63
C LYS A 542 8.43 17.26 -18.04
N PRO A 543 7.10 17.12 -17.97
CA PRO A 543 6.48 15.84 -17.71
C PRO A 543 6.95 14.77 -18.68
N TYR A 544 6.91 13.53 -18.24
CA TYR A 544 7.31 12.38 -19.05
C TYR A 544 6.29 11.27 -18.98
N ASP A 545 6.29 10.42 -19.99
CA ASP A 545 5.37 9.30 -20.09
C ASP A 545 5.96 8.01 -19.51
N SER A 546 5.12 7.29 -18.77
CA SER A 546 5.44 5.99 -18.15
C SER A 546 4.44 4.94 -18.62
N TRP A 547 4.90 3.99 -19.43
CA TRP A 547 4.17 2.82 -19.88
C TRP A 547 4.34 1.69 -18.88
N ASN A 548 3.23 1.13 -18.43
CA ASN A 548 3.22 -0.01 -17.51
C ASN A 548 2.47 -1.17 -18.16
N SER A 549 3.02 -2.37 -18.07
CA SER A 549 2.35 -3.60 -18.46
C SER A 549 2.59 -4.68 -17.42
N ASN A 550 1.53 -5.34 -16.96
CA ASN A 550 1.62 -6.41 -15.98
C ASN A 550 0.90 -7.65 -16.50
N PHE A 551 1.58 -8.77 -16.47
CA PHE A 551 1.02 -10.10 -16.73
C PHE A 551 1.06 -10.93 -15.46
N ARG A 552 -0.03 -11.64 -15.16
CA ARG A 552 -0.10 -12.60 -14.06
C ARG A 552 -0.80 -13.88 -14.51
N LEU A 553 -0.26 -15.00 -14.06
CA LEU A 553 -0.88 -16.33 -14.22
C LEU A 553 -0.98 -16.98 -12.84
N ASN A 554 -2.20 -17.26 -12.39
CA ASN A 554 -2.46 -17.78 -11.06
C ASN A 554 -3.02 -19.20 -11.14
N TYR A 555 -2.51 -20.10 -10.29
CA TYR A 555 -3.00 -21.43 -10.03
C TYR A 555 -3.43 -21.57 -8.57
N ASN A 556 -4.66 -21.99 -8.34
CA ASN A 556 -5.23 -22.17 -7.00
C ASN A 556 -5.90 -23.53 -6.90
N LYS A 557 -5.39 -24.42 -6.04
CA LYS A 557 -6.00 -25.74 -5.77
C LYS A 557 -5.80 -26.12 -4.30
N GLY A 558 -6.90 -26.22 -3.58
CA GLY A 558 -6.91 -26.59 -2.18
C GLY A 558 -6.06 -25.63 -1.32
N LYS A 559 -4.98 -26.16 -0.72
CA LYS A 559 -4.06 -25.38 0.14
C LYS A 559 -2.91 -24.72 -0.63
N VAL A 560 -2.76 -25.03 -1.93
CA VAL A 560 -1.63 -24.55 -2.75
C VAL A 560 -2.09 -23.43 -3.67
N ASN A 561 -1.35 -22.32 -3.63
CA ASN A 561 -1.51 -21.20 -4.55
C ASN A 561 -0.15 -20.90 -5.17
N ILE A 562 -0.09 -20.78 -6.49
CA ILE A 562 1.11 -20.44 -7.24
C ILE A 562 0.75 -19.27 -8.15
N GLY A 563 1.57 -18.24 -8.14
CA GLY A 563 1.44 -17.08 -9.03
C GLY A 563 2.72 -16.88 -9.82
N PHE A 564 2.63 -16.74 -11.12
CA PHE A 564 3.70 -16.23 -11.99
C PHE A 564 3.36 -14.81 -12.39
N PHE A 565 4.32 -13.92 -12.40
CA PHE A 565 4.14 -12.54 -12.80
C PHE A 565 5.28 -12.03 -13.68
N GLY A 566 4.95 -11.09 -14.56
CA GLY A 566 5.89 -10.30 -15.34
C GLY A 566 5.41 -8.87 -15.37
N LYS A 567 6.26 -7.93 -14.96
CA LYS A 567 5.97 -6.50 -14.92
C LYS A 567 7.01 -5.77 -15.76
N TYR A 568 6.55 -4.99 -16.71
CA TYR A 568 7.40 -4.14 -17.54
C TYR A 568 7.00 -2.68 -17.38
N ASN A 569 7.97 -1.83 -17.06
CA ASN A 569 7.84 -0.40 -17.02
C ASN A 569 8.82 0.23 -18.01
N HIS A 570 8.33 1.10 -18.85
CA HIS A 570 9.14 1.91 -19.77
C HIS A 570 8.80 3.38 -19.57
N ARG A 571 9.81 4.19 -19.32
CA ARG A 571 9.69 5.64 -19.18
C ARG A 571 10.49 6.31 -20.29
N GLU A 572 9.82 7.15 -21.05
CA GLU A 572 10.40 7.96 -22.11
C GLU A 572 10.69 9.35 -21.55
N ASN A 573 11.89 9.85 -21.76
CA ASN A 573 12.38 11.13 -21.20
C ASN A 573 12.17 11.30 -19.69
N PRO A 574 12.47 10.30 -18.85
CA PRO A 574 12.22 10.38 -17.42
C PRO A 574 13.04 11.47 -16.75
N ILE A 575 12.46 12.10 -15.73
CA ILE A 575 13.18 13.01 -14.86
C ILE A 575 14.05 12.14 -13.93
N MET A 576 15.37 12.25 -14.06
CA MET A 576 16.34 11.54 -13.22
C MET A 576 17.38 12.51 -12.65
N PRO A 577 18.06 12.15 -11.54
CA PRO A 577 19.19 12.93 -11.03
C PRO A 577 20.24 13.18 -12.10
N TYR A 578 20.79 14.40 -12.10
CA TYR A 578 21.79 14.84 -13.04
C TYR A 578 22.84 15.68 -12.34
N ILE A 579 24.12 15.33 -12.50
CA ILE A 579 25.22 16.09 -11.91
C ILE A 579 26.04 16.72 -13.05
N TYR A 580 26.30 18.00 -12.90
CA TYR A 580 27.15 18.76 -13.83
C TYR A 580 28.10 19.68 -13.06
N ARG A 581 29.09 20.23 -13.76
CA ARG A 581 30.09 21.12 -13.19
C ARG A 581 29.78 22.56 -13.57
N GLU A 582 29.91 23.46 -12.61
CA GLU A 582 29.74 24.90 -12.80
C GLU A 582 30.60 25.67 -11.80
N ASN A 583 31.49 26.55 -12.30
CA ASN A 583 32.36 27.43 -11.47
C ASN A 583 33.15 26.66 -10.37
N GLY A 584 33.70 25.50 -10.71
CA GLY A 584 34.47 24.66 -9.80
C GLY A 584 33.64 23.93 -8.74
N LYS A 585 32.30 23.93 -8.88
CA LYS A 585 31.36 23.19 -8.02
C LYS A 585 30.68 22.06 -8.82
N PHE A 586 30.16 21.09 -8.08
CA PHE A 586 29.36 19.99 -8.60
C PHE A 586 27.88 20.24 -8.27
N ILE A 587 27.08 20.46 -9.30
CA ILE A 587 25.68 20.82 -9.14
C ILE A 587 24.83 19.55 -9.22
N HIS A 588 24.23 19.17 -8.13
CA HIS A 588 23.23 18.08 -8.06
C HIS A 588 21.87 18.64 -8.47
N SER A 589 21.35 18.19 -9.59
CA SER A 589 20.13 18.69 -10.21
C SER A 589 19.29 17.53 -10.76
N TYR A 590 18.35 17.88 -11.63
CA TYR A 590 17.50 16.93 -12.36
C TYR A 590 17.46 17.32 -13.85
N ALA A 591 17.33 16.32 -14.70
CA ALA A 591 17.13 16.51 -16.14
C ALA A 591 16.15 15.48 -16.69
N ASN A 592 15.54 15.79 -17.84
CA ASN A 592 14.86 14.78 -18.64
C ASN A 592 15.94 13.99 -19.39
N HIS A 593 16.04 12.69 -19.10
CA HIS A 593 17.02 11.79 -19.69
C HIS A 593 16.41 10.97 -20.85
N ASP A 594 17.19 10.10 -21.50
CA ASP A 594 16.71 9.34 -22.68
C ASP A 594 15.60 8.36 -22.28
N ARG A 595 15.92 7.34 -21.44
CA ARG A 595 14.93 6.34 -21.04
C ARG A 595 15.29 5.61 -19.75
N PHE A 596 14.26 5.06 -19.13
CA PHE A 596 14.39 4.08 -18.06
C PHE A 596 13.48 2.89 -18.35
N GLN A 597 14.00 1.68 -18.21
CA GLN A 597 13.24 0.44 -18.39
C GLN A 597 13.47 -0.49 -17.20
N ASN A 598 12.39 -1.14 -16.79
CA ASN A 598 12.45 -2.15 -15.75
C ASN A 598 11.60 -3.35 -16.16
N LEU A 599 12.19 -4.54 -16.12
CA LEU A 599 11.51 -5.82 -16.28
C LEU A 599 11.69 -6.64 -15.01
N ASN A 600 10.59 -6.92 -14.31
CA ASN A 600 10.57 -7.78 -13.14
C ASN A 600 9.73 -9.02 -13.44
N VAL A 601 10.35 -10.21 -13.39
CA VAL A 601 9.67 -11.49 -13.59
C VAL A 601 9.87 -12.38 -12.39
N GLY A 602 8.83 -13.10 -11.98
CA GLY A 602 8.94 -13.90 -10.77
C GLY A 602 7.81 -14.89 -10.57
N MET A 603 7.93 -15.60 -9.47
CA MET A 603 6.97 -16.59 -8.99
C MET A 603 6.78 -16.42 -7.49
N ASN A 604 5.56 -16.60 -7.03
CA ASN A 604 5.22 -16.74 -5.63
C ASN A 604 4.47 -18.04 -5.38
N VAL A 605 4.71 -18.65 -4.22
CA VAL A 605 4.08 -19.91 -3.80
C VAL A 605 3.59 -19.76 -2.38
N ARG A 606 2.37 -20.18 -2.11
CA ARG A 606 1.82 -20.30 -0.77
C ARG A 606 1.24 -21.68 -0.56
N VAL A 607 1.58 -22.27 0.61
CA VAL A 607 0.97 -23.49 1.11
C VAL A 607 0.30 -23.18 2.44
N GLY A 608 -1.04 -23.17 2.44
CA GLY A 608 -1.82 -22.78 3.60
C GLY A 608 -2.20 -23.94 4.52
N MET A 609 -2.15 -23.73 5.81
CA MET A 609 -2.72 -24.57 6.88
C MET A 609 -2.38 -26.07 6.79
N LEU A 610 -1.10 -26.39 6.56
CA LEU A 610 -0.60 -27.77 6.72
C LEU A 610 -0.87 -28.21 8.17
N TRP A 611 -1.37 -29.44 8.35
CA TRP A 611 -1.78 -29.98 9.66
C TRP A 611 -2.69 -29.03 10.46
N ASN A 612 -3.37 -28.12 9.78
CA ASN A 612 -4.22 -27.09 10.36
C ASN A 612 -3.50 -26.10 11.32
N ILE A 613 -2.17 -25.98 11.23
CA ILE A 613 -1.34 -25.09 12.07
C ILE A 613 -0.27 -24.32 11.31
N LEU A 614 0.30 -24.87 10.24
CA LEU A 614 1.46 -24.29 9.57
C LEU A 614 1.09 -23.69 8.22
N GLN A 615 1.52 -22.46 7.97
CA GLN A 615 1.47 -21.79 6.69
C GLN A 615 2.89 -21.50 6.22
N LEU A 616 3.13 -21.67 4.92
CA LEU A 616 4.40 -21.36 4.29
C LEU A 616 4.15 -20.47 3.08
N SER A 617 4.97 -19.47 2.88
CA SER A 617 5.02 -18.71 1.64
C SER A 617 6.46 -18.45 1.20
N GLY A 618 6.64 -18.30 -0.11
CA GLY A 618 7.93 -17.96 -0.70
C GLY A 618 7.73 -17.22 -2.00
N SER A 619 8.68 -16.37 -2.32
CA SER A 619 8.73 -15.66 -3.60
C SER A 619 10.16 -15.65 -4.13
N ILE A 620 10.29 -15.60 -5.45
CA ILE A 620 11.55 -15.36 -6.15
C ILE A 620 11.25 -14.47 -7.35
N SER A 621 12.06 -13.45 -7.56
CA SER A 621 11.94 -12.58 -8.72
C SER A 621 13.28 -12.09 -9.22
N ASN A 622 13.37 -11.92 -10.51
CA ASN A 622 14.50 -11.30 -11.19
C ASN A 622 14.08 -9.92 -11.68
N ASP A 623 14.84 -8.90 -11.28
CA ASP A 623 14.63 -7.50 -11.64
C ASP A 623 15.76 -7.04 -12.55
N THR A 624 15.43 -6.68 -13.78
CA THR A 624 16.37 -6.17 -14.78
C THR A 624 16.06 -4.72 -15.06
N ARG A 625 17.04 -3.84 -14.86
CA ARG A 625 16.92 -2.38 -15.03
C ARG A 625 17.91 -1.86 -16.05
N LEU A 626 17.43 -1.01 -16.93
CA LEU A 626 18.23 -0.23 -17.85
C LEU A 626 17.96 1.26 -17.55
N SER A 627 19.01 2.01 -17.26
CA SER A 627 18.95 3.46 -17.03
C SER A 627 19.87 4.14 -18.00
N ARG A 628 19.30 4.82 -19.01
CA ARG A 628 20.04 5.54 -20.03
C ARG A 628 19.82 7.05 -19.88
N GLY A 629 20.90 7.72 -19.55
CA GLY A 629 20.92 9.16 -19.37
C GLY A 629 21.57 9.90 -20.51
N ILE A 630 21.82 11.19 -20.28
CA ILE A 630 22.46 12.09 -21.26
C ILE A 630 23.89 11.57 -21.60
N ASN A 631 24.63 11.14 -20.58
CA ASN A 631 26.05 10.77 -20.71
C ASN A 631 26.38 9.37 -20.15
N TYR A 632 25.37 8.53 -19.88
CA TYR A 632 25.58 7.19 -19.30
C TYR A 632 24.58 6.18 -19.85
N ASN A 633 24.95 4.89 -19.68
CA ASN A 633 24.08 3.76 -19.99
C ASN A 633 24.36 2.64 -18.98
N HIS A 634 23.55 2.56 -17.94
CA HIS A 634 23.70 1.57 -16.89
C HIS A 634 22.68 0.45 -17.06
N HIS A 635 23.15 -0.77 -16.85
CA HIS A 635 22.32 -1.97 -16.83
C HIS A 635 22.62 -2.77 -15.56
N HIS A 636 21.56 -3.17 -14.86
CA HIS A 636 21.71 -4.01 -13.67
C HIS A 636 20.65 -5.11 -13.65
N ASN A 637 21.05 -6.27 -13.17
CA ASN A 637 20.22 -7.46 -13.01
C ASN A 637 20.35 -7.99 -11.59
N SER A 638 19.25 -8.16 -10.89
CA SER A 638 19.26 -8.55 -9.48
C SER A 638 18.19 -9.58 -9.16
N LEU A 639 18.55 -10.56 -8.31
CA LEU A 639 17.66 -11.59 -7.81
C LEU A 639 17.20 -11.25 -6.40
N GLY A 640 15.86 -11.15 -6.22
CA GLY A 640 15.20 -11.03 -4.92
C GLY A 640 14.45 -12.31 -4.58
N TRP A 641 14.38 -12.66 -3.29
CA TRP A 641 13.61 -13.80 -2.82
C TRP A 641 13.15 -13.63 -1.38
N SER A 642 12.10 -14.33 -1.00
CA SER A 642 11.63 -14.38 0.38
C SER A 642 11.11 -15.76 0.74
N LEU A 643 11.29 -16.13 2.01
CA LEU A 643 10.71 -17.30 2.64
C LEU A 643 10.05 -16.87 3.95
N GLU A 644 8.81 -17.24 4.15
CA GLU A 644 8.04 -16.92 5.35
C GLU A 644 7.32 -18.16 5.85
N ALA A 645 7.32 -18.35 7.17
CA ALA A 645 6.60 -19.40 7.86
C ALA A 645 5.78 -18.80 9.01
N ALA A 646 4.53 -19.26 9.18
CA ALA A 646 3.71 -18.93 10.34
C ALA A 646 3.05 -20.19 10.91
N MET A 647 3.24 -20.43 12.19
CA MET A 647 2.65 -21.54 12.94
C MET A 647 1.64 -21.00 13.95
N LEU A 648 0.37 -21.37 13.76
CA LEU A 648 -0.75 -20.97 14.61
C LEU A 648 -1.17 -22.17 15.49
N TYR A 649 -0.70 -22.20 16.73
CA TYR A 649 -1.00 -23.30 17.67
C TYR A 649 -1.65 -22.79 18.94
N LYS A 650 -2.91 -23.14 19.16
CA LYS A 650 -3.74 -22.69 20.30
C LYS A 650 -3.73 -21.16 20.40
N LYS A 651 -3.09 -20.63 21.45
CA LYS A 651 -2.95 -19.18 21.74
C LYS A 651 -1.62 -18.61 21.27
N PHE A 652 -0.74 -19.43 20.71
CA PHE A 652 0.58 -19.03 20.24
C PHE A 652 0.58 -18.81 18.73
N VAL A 653 1.27 -17.78 18.29
CA VAL A 653 1.64 -17.54 16.91
C VAL A 653 3.17 -17.41 16.86
N PHE A 654 3.80 -18.33 16.17
CA PHE A 654 5.21 -18.23 15.81
C PHE A 654 5.32 -17.83 14.35
N SER A 655 6.15 -16.85 14.03
CA SER A 655 6.45 -16.48 12.65
C SER A 655 7.94 -16.23 12.45
N ALA A 656 8.42 -16.59 11.27
CA ALA A 656 9.79 -16.36 10.83
C ALA A 656 9.79 -15.95 9.35
N CYS A 657 10.66 -15.03 9.00
CA CYS A 657 10.85 -14.58 7.64
C CYS A 657 12.35 -14.40 7.37
N TYR A 658 12.76 -14.75 6.16
CA TYR A 658 14.04 -14.38 5.61
C TYR A 658 13.82 -13.86 4.20
N GLN A 659 14.28 -12.63 3.91
CA GLN A 659 14.04 -11.94 2.66
C GLN A 659 15.30 -11.23 2.20
N LYS A 660 15.62 -11.34 0.90
CA LYS A 660 16.54 -10.48 0.18
C LYS A 660 15.76 -9.69 -0.86
N ASN A 661 15.77 -8.36 -0.75
CA ASN A 661 15.20 -7.48 -1.76
C ASN A 661 16.10 -7.43 -3.01
N THR A 662 15.52 -7.08 -4.16
CA THR A 662 16.31 -6.76 -5.36
C THR A 662 17.03 -5.44 -5.17
N ASP A 663 18.19 -5.31 -5.81
CA ASP A 663 18.91 -4.04 -5.87
C ASP A 663 18.08 -2.98 -6.65
N TYR A 664 18.36 -1.73 -6.40
CA TYR A 664 17.68 -0.63 -7.04
C TYR A 664 18.66 0.25 -7.82
N LEU A 665 18.40 0.40 -9.13
CA LEU A 665 19.12 1.32 -10.01
C LEU A 665 18.10 2.31 -10.62
N PHE A 666 18.36 3.60 -10.49
CA PHE A 666 17.56 4.66 -11.14
C PHE A 666 18.43 5.88 -11.40
N GLY A 667 18.53 6.29 -12.67
CA GLY A 667 19.56 7.25 -13.04
C GLY A 667 20.95 6.63 -12.87
N GLU A 668 21.79 7.32 -12.16
CA GLU A 668 23.13 6.88 -11.72
C GLU A 668 23.15 6.44 -10.25
N ASN A 669 21.99 6.50 -9.56
CA ASN A 669 21.88 6.04 -8.18
C ASN A 669 21.63 4.52 -8.13
N PHE A 670 22.47 3.86 -7.38
CA PHE A 670 22.42 2.42 -7.13
C PHE A 670 22.32 2.15 -5.63
N THR A 671 21.37 1.32 -5.22
CA THR A 671 21.21 0.90 -3.83
C THR A 671 21.15 -0.62 -3.77
N THR A 672 21.96 -1.22 -2.93
CA THR A 672 21.94 -2.67 -2.70
C THR A 672 20.67 -3.08 -1.99
N GLY A 673 20.06 -4.18 -2.45
CA GLY A 673 18.84 -4.72 -1.84
C GLY A 673 19.09 -5.23 -0.42
N GLU A 674 18.26 -4.76 0.50
CA GLU A 674 18.36 -5.12 1.92
C GLU A 674 18.08 -6.61 2.15
N VAL A 675 18.81 -7.21 3.08
CA VAL A 675 18.50 -8.51 3.67
C VAL A 675 17.78 -8.23 4.99
N ILE A 676 16.57 -8.76 5.12
CA ILE A 676 15.74 -8.60 6.32
C ILE A 676 15.29 -9.97 6.78
N HIS A 677 15.52 -10.29 8.04
CA HIS A 677 15.01 -11.51 8.62
C HIS A 677 14.54 -11.27 10.05
N TYR A 678 13.50 -12.02 10.45
CA TYR A 678 12.97 -11.91 11.79
C TYR A 678 12.40 -13.23 12.30
N ILE A 679 12.35 -13.34 13.61
CA ILE A 679 11.66 -14.40 14.36
C ILE A 679 10.73 -13.71 15.35
N ALA A 680 9.47 -14.12 15.39
CA ALA A 680 8.50 -13.53 16.29
C ALA A 680 7.66 -14.61 17.00
N LEU A 681 7.34 -14.37 18.27
CA LEU A 681 6.45 -15.16 19.08
C LEU A 681 5.39 -14.25 19.69
N GLN A 682 4.13 -14.59 19.49
CA GLN A 682 3.00 -13.88 20.08
C GLN A 682 2.16 -14.84 20.92
N TYR A 683 1.59 -14.33 22.01
CA TYR A 683 0.69 -15.06 22.90
C TYR A 683 -0.58 -14.25 23.15
N ARG A 684 -1.74 -14.89 23.01
CA ARG A 684 -3.05 -14.26 23.22
C ARG A 684 -3.64 -14.56 24.59
N ILE A 685 -3.99 -13.49 25.32
CA ILE A 685 -4.68 -13.54 26.59
C ILE A 685 -6.04 -12.84 26.45
N LYS A 686 -7.11 -13.59 26.15
CA LYS A 686 -8.46 -13.01 25.90
C LYS A 686 -8.44 -11.97 24.76
N LYS A 687 -8.58 -10.69 25.09
CA LYS A 687 -8.57 -9.54 24.17
C LYS A 687 -7.20 -8.85 24.08
N LEU A 688 -6.20 -9.37 24.77
CA LEU A 688 -4.83 -8.87 24.79
C LEU A 688 -3.92 -9.82 24.00
N ASN A 689 -3.10 -9.28 23.09
CA ASN A 689 -1.99 -9.99 22.46
C ASN A 689 -0.69 -9.36 22.95
N VAL A 690 0.23 -10.20 23.40
CA VAL A 690 1.59 -9.82 23.78
C VAL A 690 2.57 -10.61 22.93
N GLY A 691 3.69 -10.01 22.56
CA GLY A 691 4.66 -10.72 21.73
C GLY A 691 6.06 -10.13 21.83
N LEU A 692 7.00 -10.94 21.38
CA LEU A 692 8.38 -10.54 21.16
C LEU A 692 8.74 -10.86 19.70
N MET A 693 9.49 -9.96 19.08
CA MET A 693 10.06 -10.15 17.75
C MET A 693 11.53 -9.76 17.81
N MET A 694 12.38 -10.58 17.23
CA MET A 694 13.79 -10.25 17.04
C MET A 694 14.03 -10.02 15.56
N LEU A 695 14.44 -8.80 15.23
CA LEU A 695 14.82 -8.39 13.88
C LEU A 695 16.30 -8.66 13.69
N ASN A 696 16.68 -9.13 12.51
CA ASN A 696 18.05 -9.44 12.09
C ASN A 696 18.82 -10.25 13.14
N PRO A 697 18.27 -11.42 13.63
CA PRO A 697 18.91 -12.21 14.68
C PRO A 697 20.29 -12.76 14.32
N PHE A 698 20.63 -12.81 13.02
CA PHE A 698 21.87 -13.39 12.52
C PHE A 698 22.90 -12.35 12.06
N GLU A 699 22.56 -11.04 12.15
CA GLU A 699 23.46 -9.95 11.77
C GLU A 699 24.06 -9.29 13.02
N ASP A 700 25.34 -8.95 12.95
CA ASP A 700 26.04 -8.20 14.00
C ASP A 700 25.96 -6.70 13.78
N ASP A 701 25.80 -6.27 12.53
CA ASP A 701 25.72 -4.89 12.08
C ASP A 701 24.66 -4.78 10.98
N TYR A 702 23.87 -3.73 10.98
CA TYR A 702 22.98 -3.39 9.89
C TYR A 702 23.62 -2.32 9.01
N CYS A 703 24.03 -2.73 7.81
CA CYS A 703 24.67 -1.84 6.83
C CYS A 703 23.78 -1.70 5.58
N ARG A 704 23.64 -0.46 5.12
CA ARG A 704 23.01 -0.12 3.84
C ARG A 704 24.02 0.54 2.92
N ASN A 705 24.12 0.04 1.70
CA ASN A 705 25.04 0.53 0.68
C ASN A 705 24.27 1.29 -0.40
N GLU A 706 24.70 2.53 -0.65
CA GLU A 706 24.21 3.40 -1.72
C GLU A 706 25.39 3.91 -2.53
N ASN A 707 25.29 3.87 -3.84
CA ASN A 707 26.36 4.33 -4.73
C ASN A 707 25.80 5.32 -5.73
N ASN A 708 26.55 6.36 -6.02
CA ASN A 708 26.31 7.21 -7.18
C ASN A 708 27.37 6.91 -8.23
N LEU A 709 26.92 6.50 -9.42
CA LEU A 709 27.79 6.07 -10.52
C LEU A 709 28.21 7.21 -11.45
N ASN A 710 27.94 8.47 -11.05
CA ASN A 710 28.24 9.64 -11.87
C ASN A 710 29.74 9.80 -12.11
N GLN A 711 30.11 10.11 -13.35
CA GLN A 711 31.49 10.26 -13.76
C GLN A 711 32.19 11.50 -13.18
N TYR A 712 31.44 12.53 -12.77
CA TYR A 712 31.99 13.80 -12.25
C TYR A 712 32.03 13.87 -10.73
N ALA A 713 31.02 13.33 -10.06
CA ALA A 713 30.91 13.31 -8.61
C ALA A 713 30.31 11.97 -8.14
N GLY A 714 31.00 10.87 -8.46
CA GLY A 714 30.62 9.53 -8.03
C GLY A 714 30.94 9.31 -6.56
N ASN A 715 30.16 8.45 -5.90
CA ASN A 715 30.45 8.05 -4.54
C ASN A 715 29.98 6.64 -4.22
N THR A 716 30.60 6.04 -3.18
CA THR A 716 30.09 4.91 -2.43
C THR A 716 29.74 5.39 -1.02
N PHE A 717 28.57 5.02 -0.55
CA PHE A 717 28.07 5.43 0.75
C PHE A 717 27.61 4.20 1.54
N GLU A 718 28.27 3.95 2.66
CA GLU A 718 27.95 2.91 3.63
C GLU A 718 27.37 3.56 4.88
N TYR A 719 26.20 3.10 5.26
CA TYR A 719 25.43 3.64 6.37
C TYR A 719 25.11 2.53 7.36
N HIS A 720 25.54 2.70 8.60
CA HIS A 720 25.46 1.71 9.66
C HIS A 720 24.49 2.16 10.76
N ILE A 721 23.67 1.23 11.23
CA ILE A 721 22.74 1.42 12.36
C ILE A 721 22.93 0.22 13.30
N ASP A 722 23.86 0.32 14.24
CA ASP A 722 24.21 -0.78 15.14
C ASP A 722 23.03 -1.23 16.01
N ASP A 723 22.14 -0.28 16.35
CA ASP A 723 20.89 -0.55 17.07
C ASP A 723 19.89 -1.42 16.29
N SER A 724 20.01 -1.52 14.97
CA SER A 724 19.09 -2.29 14.12
C SER A 724 19.51 -3.75 13.95
N ALA A 725 20.76 -4.10 14.34
CA ALA A 725 21.22 -5.48 14.43
C ALA A 725 20.66 -6.14 15.71
N ARG A 726 20.16 -7.37 15.58
CA ARG A 726 19.59 -8.15 16.71
C ARG A 726 18.57 -7.36 17.54
N MET A 727 17.79 -6.50 16.89
CA MET A 727 16.85 -5.62 17.58
C MET A 727 15.67 -6.43 18.12
N ILE A 728 15.42 -6.33 19.42
CA ILE A 728 14.28 -6.98 20.08
C ILE A 728 13.13 -5.97 20.21
N TRP A 729 11.95 -6.37 19.73
CA TRP A 729 10.71 -5.63 19.84
C TRP A 729 9.75 -6.32 20.79
N ALA A 730 9.19 -5.57 21.72
CA ALA A 730 8.02 -5.96 22.49
C ALA A 730 6.76 -5.44 21.80
N THR A 731 5.75 -6.27 21.67
CA THR A 731 4.46 -5.92 21.06
C THR A 731 3.34 -6.11 22.05
N LEU A 732 2.42 -5.13 22.10
CA LEU A 732 1.23 -5.16 22.92
C LEU A 732 0.04 -4.69 22.08
N SER A 733 -1.00 -5.52 21.98
CA SER A 733 -2.23 -5.15 21.31
C SER A 733 -3.44 -5.50 22.18
N TRP A 734 -4.31 -4.51 22.35
CA TRP A 734 -5.54 -4.64 23.09
C TRP A 734 -6.71 -4.09 22.29
N ASN A 735 -7.78 -4.88 22.19
CA ASN A 735 -8.97 -4.51 21.43
C ASN A 735 -10.24 -4.83 22.22
N PHE A 736 -11.12 -3.86 22.33
CA PHE A 736 -12.39 -3.96 23.00
C PHE A 736 -13.52 -3.47 22.08
N SER A 737 -14.58 -4.28 21.92
CA SER A 737 -15.78 -3.90 21.16
C SER A 737 -17.03 -4.25 21.96
N PHE A 738 -18.10 -3.47 21.76
CA PHE A 738 -19.39 -3.62 22.36
C PHE A 738 -20.48 -3.11 21.42
N GLY A 739 -21.71 -3.67 21.53
CA GLY A 739 -22.87 -3.15 20.80
C GLY A 739 -23.53 -4.16 19.88
N ARG A 740 -24.51 -3.69 19.09
CA ARG A 740 -25.41 -4.44 18.22
C ARG A 740 -25.16 -4.12 16.75
N ASP A 741 -25.12 -5.13 15.89
CA ASP A 741 -24.74 -5.02 14.47
C ASP A 741 -25.68 -4.17 13.60
N TYR A 742 -25.10 -3.40 12.64
CA TYR A 742 -25.81 -2.58 11.65
C TYR A 742 -25.19 -2.75 10.25
N LYS A 743 -25.99 -2.62 9.16
CA LYS A 743 -25.53 -2.69 7.77
C LYS A 743 -25.06 -1.34 7.26
N SER A 744 -23.84 -1.25 6.72
CA SER A 744 -23.22 0.00 6.26
C SER A 744 -22.87 0.00 4.77
N GLY A 745 -22.88 1.19 4.13
CA GLY A 745 -22.27 1.45 2.81
C GLY A 745 -20.86 2.03 2.92
N SER A 746 -20.25 2.41 1.81
CA SER A 746 -18.81 2.67 1.73
C SER A 746 -18.46 3.91 0.91
N LYS A 747 -17.51 4.72 1.39
CA LYS A 747 -16.91 5.87 0.69
C LYS A 747 -16.00 5.35 -0.44
N ARG A 748 -16.10 5.92 -1.65
CA ARG A 748 -15.33 5.45 -2.83
C ARG A 748 -14.16 6.35 -3.22
N MET A 749 -13.95 7.47 -2.54
CA MET A 749 -12.84 8.40 -2.78
C MET A 749 -12.16 8.76 -1.46
N ASN A 750 -10.84 8.90 -1.51
CA ASN A 750 -10.05 9.45 -0.41
C ASN A 750 -8.83 10.14 -1.01
N ASN A 751 -8.84 11.47 -1.03
CA ASN A 751 -7.76 12.27 -1.57
C ASN A 751 -6.91 12.81 -0.42
N SER A 752 -5.61 12.96 -0.66
CA SER A 752 -4.68 13.59 0.28
C SER A 752 -3.57 14.28 -0.51
N ASP A 753 -3.05 15.34 0.04
CA ASP A 753 -1.83 16.00 -0.44
C ASP A 753 -0.73 15.82 0.61
N THR A 754 0.38 15.19 0.23
CA THR A 754 1.53 14.91 1.09
C THR A 754 2.82 15.60 0.63
N ASP A 755 2.80 16.29 -0.53
CA ASP A 755 3.93 17.05 -1.04
C ASP A 755 4.00 18.43 -0.36
N SER A 756 5.03 18.68 0.44
CA SER A 756 5.22 19.95 1.16
C SER A 756 5.62 21.12 0.25
N GLY A 757 6.17 20.84 -0.93
CA GLY A 757 6.73 21.84 -1.84
C GLY A 757 8.02 22.52 -1.34
N VAL A 758 8.66 21.94 -0.34
CA VAL A 758 9.94 22.41 0.24
C VAL A 758 11.02 21.38 -0.06
N MET A 759 12.20 21.83 -0.50
CA MET A 759 13.41 21.00 -0.67
C MET A 759 14.10 20.78 0.66
#